data_e51cd510159ade25a1c2d8ff56cf9cf5
#
_entry.id   e51cd510159ade25a1c2d8ff56cf9cf5
#
_cell.length_a   1.000
_cell.length_b   1.000
_cell.length_c   1.000
_cell.angle_alpha   90.00
_cell.angle_beta   90.00
_cell.angle_gamma   90.00
#
_symmetry.space_group_name_H-M   'P 1'
#
loop_
_entity.id
_entity.type
_entity.pdbx_description
1 polymer ?
#
loop_
_entity_poly.entity_id
_entity_poly.type
_entity_poly.pdbx_seq_one_letter_code
_entity_poly.pdbx_strand_id
1 'polypeptide(L)'
;MAVQNLNIRIAGLNTNTNELSSAELGSLLVADNIEIFKPGIAEPRRGFEQYVYVPNTDSRVENFAFYQSAIIAKYGANLLYSTGGTFTSYTISTGNYSGGVSEPTGYKKRFMQANQNLYMTGSSGVAKLDAYDATNTDRLAGGRKAQDMEGSTTGASGFMAEGFRVAYRHIWCKTDANDNLVIGAPSPRVIVTNASGSGATKNASITMTIPSGLTTSWFYQLYRSAQFASSAEPNDELQLVKEGFPTSGEITTGYKTVTDSTTDALRGATLYTSPSQEGLAFANERLPIAVDLAVFDNCMFYANTTSPSRFNLSITDIGASAGLQDGDTITINGEALTAKTSGEVTSSGYFFLQTSGTMAVKIEETARSLVRVINRFADTSEHVAAYYVSGPNDAPGKILIERSTLQGGVYTIIASRATCWTPTNIPTSGSTVTSAADTYVNAIYWSKPNQPEHVPLVNYAFVGSGDKAIKRIIALREALIIMKEDGVFRVTGYYPNFGVELMDPTTKIVGAETANSLDNEIYMLSEQGVAVISDDVRIISTPIQDQLKSLVDTNLTLIKSIGWGVGYQSDNKYCLYLPSASTDTYPTQSFVFNNQTKTWVRHTVPAYTGVVYNNRLYLADTGSNYILKDRKNYTYLDYADHAITTSISAINSTTITVASGVDNISVGDVLYQSTSLFSVITGVTPSSGTFTVNSNPGFTVAACSILHSIVTDIKWGPITSDNAGVQKHYHTVQMLFKEDFTGTATLAFQSDIQNSEDIVTLRGTAIGAWGLFTWGDVPWGASPLRSNRRQWIPRGKQRASELLISFRHRYGYSAWQLQGVSVTGEGGSENTTR
;
A
#
# COMPACT_ATOMS: atom_id res chain seq x y z
N MET A 1 -13.03 -13.98 61.94
CA MET A 1 -12.32 -14.21 60.65
C MET A 1 -11.55 -12.94 60.28
N ALA A 2 -10.35 -13.05 59.75
CA ALA A 2 -9.56 -11.87 59.46
C ALA A 2 -10.13 -11.18 58.20
N VAL A 3 -10.31 -9.87 58.26
CA VAL A 3 -10.62 -9.05 57.11
C VAL A 3 -9.41 -9.03 56.16
N GLN A 4 -9.57 -9.52 54.94
CA GLN A 4 -8.53 -9.53 53.91
C GLN A 4 -8.80 -8.41 52.91
N ASN A 5 -7.76 -7.69 52.59
CA ASN A 5 -7.76 -6.72 51.48
C ASN A 5 -7.02 -7.33 50.28
N LEU A 6 -7.75 -7.54 49.20
CA LEU A 6 -7.23 -8.05 47.95
C LEU A 6 -6.98 -6.86 47.00
N ASN A 7 -5.73 -6.59 46.73
CA ASN A 7 -5.34 -5.54 45.77
C ASN A 7 -5.16 -6.14 44.38
N ILE A 8 -5.92 -5.63 43.42
CA ILE A 8 -6.01 -6.12 42.06
C ILE A 8 -5.40 -5.08 41.11
N ARG A 9 -4.35 -5.48 40.38
CA ARG A 9 -3.75 -4.68 39.34
C ARG A 9 -4.58 -4.78 38.06
N ILE A 10 -4.25 -3.97 37.07
CA ILE A 10 -4.80 -4.05 35.71
C ILE A 10 -3.77 -4.74 34.83
N ALA A 11 -4.06 -5.98 34.41
CA ALA A 11 -3.13 -6.82 33.65
C ALA A 11 -3.42 -6.86 32.12
N GLY A 12 -4.52 -6.22 31.66
CA GLY A 12 -4.94 -6.22 30.26
C GLY A 12 -6.01 -7.27 29.95
N LEU A 13 -6.47 -7.23 28.70
CA LEU A 13 -7.51 -8.16 28.20
C LEU A 13 -6.97 -9.59 28.15
N ASN A 14 -7.66 -10.49 28.81
CA ASN A 14 -7.36 -11.92 28.79
C ASN A 14 -8.66 -12.71 28.94
N THR A 15 -9.14 -13.26 27.84
CA THR A 15 -10.39 -14.01 27.76
C THR A 15 -10.16 -15.49 27.52
N ASN A 16 -8.93 -15.90 27.26
CA ASN A 16 -8.56 -17.27 26.89
C ASN A 16 -8.11 -18.14 28.10
N THR A 17 -8.45 -17.75 29.29
CA THR A 17 -8.08 -18.50 30.51
C THR A 17 -9.30 -19.11 31.18
N ASN A 18 -9.09 -20.23 31.90
CA ASN A 18 -10.12 -20.77 32.77
C ASN A 18 -10.39 -19.72 33.86
N GLU A 19 -11.62 -19.22 33.88
CA GLU A 19 -12.09 -18.21 34.84
C GLU A 19 -11.86 -18.57 36.28
N LEU A 20 -11.88 -19.86 36.58
CA LEU A 20 -11.86 -20.37 37.98
C LEU A 20 -10.45 -20.57 38.56
N SER A 21 -9.44 -20.82 37.77
CA SER A 21 -8.18 -21.35 38.35
C SER A 21 -6.89 -20.77 37.77
N SER A 22 -6.91 -20.14 36.64
CA SER A 22 -5.68 -19.77 35.94
C SER A 22 -5.61 -18.33 35.43
N ALA A 23 -6.67 -17.54 35.62
CA ALA A 23 -6.62 -16.11 35.27
C ALA A 23 -5.63 -15.39 36.22
N GLU A 24 -4.64 -14.75 35.69
CA GLU A 24 -3.78 -13.86 36.47
C GLU A 24 -4.65 -12.80 37.17
N LEU A 25 -4.41 -12.60 38.46
CA LEU A 25 -5.18 -11.63 39.24
C LEU A 25 -5.01 -10.21 38.60
N GLY A 26 -6.16 -9.66 38.17
CA GLY A 26 -6.19 -8.40 37.45
C GLY A 26 -6.38 -8.51 35.92
N SER A 27 -6.47 -9.73 35.41
CA SER A 27 -6.92 -9.95 34.03
C SER A 27 -8.29 -9.35 33.78
N LEU A 28 -8.48 -8.75 32.61
CA LEU A 28 -9.75 -8.12 32.22
C LEU A 28 -10.49 -9.02 31.23
N LEU A 29 -11.78 -9.24 31.47
CA LEU A 29 -12.68 -9.87 30.50
C LEU A 29 -13.18 -8.90 29.46
N VAL A 30 -13.25 -7.60 29.82
CA VAL A 30 -13.55 -6.49 28.92
C VAL A 30 -12.57 -5.38 29.21
N ALA A 31 -11.99 -4.83 28.16
CA ALA A 31 -11.01 -3.74 28.21
C ALA A 31 -11.24 -2.81 27.02
N ASP A 32 -12.42 -2.15 27.01
CA ASP A 32 -12.87 -1.39 25.84
C ASP A 32 -12.52 0.09 25.95
N ASN A 33 -11.91 0.62 24.88
CA ASN A 33 -11.52 2.03 24.74
C ASN A 33 -10.65 2.56 25.88
N ILE A 34 -9.80 1.70 26.41
CA ILE A 34 -8.78 2.05 27.39
C ILE A 34 -7.39 1.81 26.82
N GLU A 35 -6.40 2.40 27.45
CA GLU A 35 -4.99 2.19 27.18
C GLU A 35 -4.22 1.89 28.47
N ILE A 36 -3.19 1.06 28.36
CA ILE A 36 -2.32 0.66 29.47
C ILE A 36 -0.89 1.02 29.07
N PHE A 37 -0.54 2.29 29.16
CA PHE A 37 0.82 2.76 28.87
C PHE A 37 1.82 2.45 29.97
N LYS A 38 1.31 2.33 31.22
CA LYS A 38 2.13 1.96 32.38
C LYS A 38 1.57 0.68 32.97
N PRO A 39 2.42 -0.28 33.36
CA PRO A 39 1.96 -1.51 33.96
C PRO A 39 1.02 -1.26 35.14
N GLY A 40 -0.19 -1.81 35.10
CA GLY A 40 -1.19 -1.71 36.14
C GLY A 40 -2.00 -0.41 36.18
N ILE A 41 -1.86 0.49 35.20
CA ILE A 41 -2.62 1.74 35.11
C ILE A 41 -3.43 1.75 33.83
N ALA A 42 -4.76 1.89 33.95
CA ALA A 42 -5.65 2.11 32.81
C ALA A 42 -6.04 3.59 32.71
N GLU A 43 -6.12 4.07 31.50
CA GLU A 43 -6.63 5.40 31.13
C GLU A 43 -7.54 5.30 29.90
N PRO A 44 -8.47 6.25 29.65
CA PRO A 44 -9.22 6.23 28.41
C PRO A 44 -8.29 6.39 27.21
N ARG A 45 -8.65 5.77 26.08
CA ARG A 45 -7.92 6.03 24.83
C ARG A 45 -8.06 7.51 24.43
N ARG A 46 -7.15 7.97 23.60
CA ARG A 46 -7.30 9.26 22.93
C ARG A 46 -8.30 9.18 21.80
N GLY A 47 -8.94 10.31 21.52
CA GLY A 47 -9.86 10.48 20.41
C GLY A 47 -9.18 11.00 19.15
N PHE A 48 -10.01 11.27 18.15
CA PHE A 48 -9.57 11.73 16.85
C PHE A 48 -10.16 13.10 16.52
N GLU A 49 -9.46 13.89 15.74
CA GLU A 49 -9.92 15.16 15.17
C GLU A 49 -10.02 15.07 13.65
N GLN A 50 -10.92 15.82 13.04
CA GLN A 50 -10.98 15.95 11.58
C GLN A 50 -9.71 16.64 11.07
N TYR A 51 -9.10 16.05 10.03
CA TYR A 51 -7.88 16.58 9.44
C TYR A 51 -8.10 17.04 8.00
N VAL A 52 -8.57 16.17 7.13
CA VAL A 52 -8.80 16.48 5.72
C VAL A 52 -10.18 16.00 5.30
N TYR A 53 -10.94 16.89 4.64
CA TYR A 53 -12.23 16.55 4.06
C TYR A 53 -12.07 15.86 2.71
N VAL A 54 -12.71 14.71 2.54
CA VAL A 54 -12.76 13.94 1.29
C VAL A 54 -14.03 14.33 0.53
N PRO A 55 -13.92 15.00 -0.62
CA PRO A 55 -15.12 15.40 -1.38
C PRO A 55 -15.78 14.18 -2.00
N ASN A 56 -17.10 14.14 -1.91
CA ASN A 56 -17.96 13.10 -2.46
C ASN A 56 -18.08 11.80 -1.63
N THR A 57 -19.30 11.29 -1.58
CA THR A 57 -19.73 10.19 -0.71
C THR A 57 -19.84 8.83 -1.42
N ASP A 58 -19.66 8.80 -2.75
CA ASP A 58 -19.96 7.60 -3.56
C ASP A 58 -18.86 6.54 -3.52
N SER A 59 -17.74 6.85 -2.91
CA SER A 59 -16.59 5.95 -2.79
C SER A 59 -15.91 6.13 -1.43
N ARG A 60 -15.03 5.22 -1.08
CA ARG A 60 -14.27 5.24 0.17
C ARG A 60 -12.79 5.47 -0.08
N VAL A 61 -12.08 5.97 0.92
CA VAL A 61 -10.61 5.96 0.94
C VAL A 61 -10.16 4.53 1.22
N GLU A 62 -9.59 3.88 0.23
CA GLU A 62 -9.16 2.48 0.33
C GLU A 62 -7.81 2.33 1.00
N ASN A 63 -6.88 3.23 0.69
CA ASN A 63 -5.62 3.43 1.40
C ASN A 63 -5.01 4.77 1.03
N PHE A 64 -4.04 5.21 1.83
CA PHE A 64 -3.33 6.47 1.61
C PHE A 64 -1.92 6.42 2.18
N ALA A 65 -1.09 7.36 1.73
CA ALA A 65 0.27 7.57 2.23
C ALA A 65 0.60 9.06 2.28
N PHE A 66 1.63 9.40 3.01
CA PHE A 66 2.20 10.75 3.00
C PHE A 66 3.39 10.81 2.05
N TYR A 67 3.45 11.88 1.27
CA TYR A 67 4.55 12.15 0.37
C TYR A 67 4.80 13.67 0.34
N GLN A 68 6.02 14.10 0.64
CA GLN A 68 6.40 15.52 0.69
C GLN A 68 5.39 16.40 1.46
N SER A 69 4.95 15.96 2.64
CA SER A 69 3.92 16.60 3.48
C SER A 69 2.48 16.59 2.95
N ALA A 70 2.24 16.12 1.74
CA ALA A 70 0.90 15.91 1.21
C ALA A 70 0.38 14.50 1.54
N ILE A 71 -0.93 14.35 1.62
CA ILE A 71 -1.60 13.05 1.63
C ILE A 71 -1.91 12.65 0.20
N ILE A 72 -1.51 11.47 -0.18
CA ILE A 72 -1.90 10.82 -1.44
C ILE A 72 -2.84 9.68 -1.08
N ALA A 73 -4.07 9.73 -1.55
CA ALA A 73 -5.11 8.76 -1.20
C ALA A 73 -5.72 8.09 -2.43
N LYS A 74 -5.87 6.76 -2.36
CA LYS A 74 -6.65 5.98 -3.31
C LYS A 74 -8.12 6.09 -2.93
N TYR A 75 -8.94 6.60 -3.83
CA TYR A 75 -10.35 6.87 -3.63
C TYR A 75 -11.18 6.37 -4.83
N GLY A 76 -11.91 5.29 -4.65
CA GLY A 76 -12.59 4.61 -5.75
C GLY A 76 -11.63 4.27 -6.89
N ALA A 77 -11.87 4.76 -8.09
CA ALA A 77 -10.99 4.58 -9.24
C ALA A 77 -9.86 5.62 -9.32
N ASN A 78 -9.87 6.64 -8.47
CA ASN A 78 -9.01 7.81 -8.57
C ASN A 78 -7.89 7.82 -7.53
N LEU A 79 -6.88 8.64 -7.79
CA LEU A 79 -5.90 9.07 -6.82
C LEU A 79 -6.16 10.55 -6.48
N LEU A 80 -6.23 10.85 -5.19
CA LEU A 80 -6.44 12.21 -4.69
C LEU A 80 -5.22 12.66 -3.92
N TYR A 81 -4.92 13.95 -3.92
CA TYR A 81 -3.90 14.52 -3.05
C TYR A 81 -4.42 15.73 -2.27
N SER A 82 -3.83 15.97 -1.10
CA SER A 82 -4.12 17.16 -0.29
C SER A 82 -2.92 17.56 0.55
N THR A 83 -2.68 18.86 0.63
CA THR A 83 -1.69 19.45 1.56
C THR A 83 -2.32 19.86 2.90
N GLY A 84 -3.59 19.57 3.11
CA GLY A 84 -4.44 19.91 4.24
C GLY A 84 -5.76 20.54 3.78
N GLY A 85 -6.83 20.35 4.52
CA GLY A 85 -8.16 20.87 4.20
C GLY A 85 -8.97 19.95 3.27
N THR A 86 -9.07 20.25 1.99
CA THR A 86 -9.88 19.50 1.02
C THR A 86 -8.99 18.79 0.00
N PHE A 87 -9.30 17.55 -0.35
CA PHE A 87 -8.63 16.85 -1.43
C PHE A 87 -8.88 17.52 -2.78
N THR A 88 -7.82 17.66 -3.55
CA THR A 88 -7.90 17.99 -4.97
C THR A 88 -7.86 16.70 -5.77
N SER A 89 -8.70 16.59 -6.80
CA SER A 89 -8.69 15.44 -7.69
C SER A 89 -7.35 15.35 -8.40
N TYR A 90 -6.72 14.17 -8.33
CA TYR A 90 -5.46 13.88 -8.96
C TYR A 90 -5.65 12.70 -9.91
N THR A 91 -5.81 13.00 -11.19
CA THR A 91 -5.98 11.95 -12.20
C THR A 91 -4.64 11.33 -12.52
N ILE A 92 -4.50 10.03 -12.24
CA ILE A 92 -3.37 9.23 -12.70
C ILE A 92 -3.48 9.07 -14.21
N SER A 93 -2.71 9.84 -14.96
CA SER A 93 -2.58 9.66 -16.40
C SER A 93 -1.23 9.02 -16.70
N THR A 94 -1.26 7.89 -17.39
CA THR A 94 -0.04 7.18 -17.83
C THR A 94 0.43 7.74 -19.16
N GLY A 95 0.94 8.97 -19.19
CA GLY A 95 1.44 9.59 -20.41
C GLY A 95 0.34 9.82 -21.46
N ASN A 96 0.68 9.72 -22.76
CA ASN A 96 -0.26 9.91 -23.87
C ASN A 96 -1.30 8.79 -24.04
N TYR A 97 -1.41 7.87 -23.08
CA TYR A 97 -2.47 6.88 -23.12
C TYR A 97 -3.79 7.53 -22.72
N SER A 98 -4.65 7.71 -23.71
CA SER A 98 -6.01 8.20 -23.52
C SER A 98 -6.79 7.27 -22.59
N GLY A 99 -7.09 7.75 -21.41
CA GLY A 99 -7.74 7.00 -20.34
C GLY A 99 -6.75 6.71 -19.21
N GLY A 100 -6.88 7.44 -18.11
CA GLY A 100 -6.17 7.12 -16.90
C GLY A 100 -6.45 5.67 -16.50
N VAL A 101 -5.45 4.99 -15.93
CA VAL A 101 -5.64 3.63 -15.43
C VAL A 101 -6.64 3.71 -14.29
N SER A 102 -7.89 3.42 -14.58
CA SER A 102 -8.93 3.24 -13.58
C SER A 102 -8.61 1.96 -12.81
N GLU A 103 -8.16 2.12 -11.59
CA GLU A 103 -7.96 0.97 -10.71
C GLU A 103 -9.31 0.42 -10.26
N PRO A 104 -9.48 -0.89 -10.18
CA PRO A 104 -10.71 -1.46 -9.65
C PRO A 104 -10.98 -0.95 -8.23
N THR A 105 -12.26 -0.70 -7.92
CA THR A 105 -12.68 -0.44 -6.54
C THR A 105 -12.32 -1.63 -5.66
N GLY A 106 -11.73 -1.37 -4.49
CA GLY A 106 -11.22 -2.42 -3.60
C GLY A 106 -9.76 -2.80 -3.84
N TYR A 107 -9.14 -2.38 -4.95
CA TYR A 107 -7.70 -2.56 -5.15
C TYR A 107 -6.92 -1.62 -4.22
N LYS A 108 -6.12 -2.20 -3.32
CA LYS A 108 -5.27 -1.43 -2.40
C LYS A 108 -3.88 -1.25 -3.00
N LYS A 109 -3.50 0.00 -3.26
CA LYS A 109 -2.15 0.34 -3.74
C LYS A 109 -1.13 0.17 -2.61
N ARG A 110 0.07 -0.30 -2.95
CA ARG A 110 1.23 -0.23 -2.06
C ARG A 110 2.01 1.02 -2.38
N PHE A 111 2.40 1.71 -1.33
CA PHE A 111 3.19 2.94 -1.42
C PHE A 111 4.56 2.69 -0.83
N MET A 112 5.60 3.05 -1.58
CA MET A 112 6.99 2.96 -1.12
C MET A 112 7.75 4.21 -1.56
N GLN A 113 8.48 4.81 -0.64
CA GLN A 113 9.32 5.97 -0.95
C GLN A 113 10.77 5.50 -1.16
N ALA A 114 11.36 5.94 -2.24
CA ALA A 114 12.78 5.75 -2.55
C ALA A 114 13.28 6.91 -3.42
N ASN A 115 14.52 7.35 -3.22
CA ASN A 115 15.16 8.42 -3.98
C ASN A 115 14.29 9.68 -4.11
N GLN A 116 13.63 10.08 -3.02
CA GLN A 116 12.70 11.20 -2.92
C GLN A 116 11.44 11.08 -3.80
N ASN A 117 11.21 9.92 -4.44
CA ASN A 117 10.02 9.62 -5.22
C ASN A 117 9.07 8.73 -4.42
N LEU A 118 7.78 8.80 -4.74
CA LEU A 118 6.77 7.87 -4.26
C LEU A 118 6.46 6.86 -5.37
N TYR A 119 6.74 5.59 -5.10
CA TYR A 119 6.35 4.47 -5.96
C TYR A 119 5.07 3.84 -5.45
N MET A 120 4.21 3.42 -6.37
CA MET A 120 2.94 2.79 -6.01
C MET A 120 2.59 1.66 -6.97
N THR A 121 2.07 0.58 -6.42
CA THR A 121 1.58 -0.54 -7.24
C THR A 121 0.29 -0.16 -7.96
N GLY A 122 0.07 -0.78 -9.09
CA GLY A 122 -1.17 -0.68 -9.85
C GLY A 122 -1.45 -1.97 -10.60
N SER A 123 -2.71 -2.21 -10.95
CA SER A 123 -3.14 -3.37 -11.73
C SER A 123 -2.46 -3.45 -13.10
N SER A 124 -1.96 -2.32 -13.57
CA SER A 124 -1.32 -2.18 -14.88
C SER A 124 0.18 -1.92 -14.81
N GLY A 125 0.75 -1.81 -13.63
CA GLY A 125 2.19 -1.59 -13.42
C GLY A 125 2.50 -0.72 -12.22
N VAL A 126 3.78 -0.43 -12.03
CA VAL A 126 4.26 0.43 -10.97
C VAL A 126 4.29 1.87 -11.46
N ALA A 127 3.62 2.75 -10.73
CA ALA A 127 3.60 4.18 -11.00
C ALA A 127 4.61 4.92 -10.10
N LYS A 128 5.05 6.11 -10.56
CA LYS A 128 5.94 6.99 -9.83
C LYS A 128 5.39 8.41 -9.76
N LEU A 129 5.45 9.01 -8.58
CA LEU A 129 5.31 10.44 -8.37
C LEU A 129 6.66 11.02 -7.98
N ASP A 130 7.13 11.97 -8.75
CA ASP A 130 8.33 12.77 -8.51
C ASP A 130 7.98 14.17 -7.95
N ALA A 131 6.71 14.55 -8.04
CA ALA A 131 6.10 15.74 -7.42
C ALA A 131 4.58 15.50 -7.28
N TYR A 132 3.91 16.30 -6.46
CA TYR A 132 2.48 16.14 -6.15
C TYR A 132 1.59 17.29 -6.68
N ASP A 133 1.99 18.01 -7.68
CA ASP A 133 1.16 19.08 -8.25
C ASP A 133 0.01 18.55 -9.14
N ALA A 134 -1.01 19.37 -9.34
CA ALA A 134 -2.21 19.01 -10.11
C ALA A 134 -1.93 18.77 -11.61
N THR A 135 -0.81 19.25 -12.11
CA THR A 135 -0.39 19.09 -13.51
C THR A 135 0.49 17.85 -13.71
N ASN A 136 1.02 17.30 -12.62
CA ASN A 136 1.83 16.10 -12.66
C ASN A 136 0.92 14.89 -12.78
N THR A 137 0.77 14.45 -13.98
CA THR A 137 0.13 13.19 -14.25
C THR A 137 1.01 12.05 -13.74
N ASP A 138 0.39 11.08 -13.14
CA ASP A 138 1.01 9.83 -12.74
C ASP A 138 1.82 9.26 -13.90
N ARG A 139 3.04 8.88 -13.60
CA ARG A 139 3.97 8.39 -14.61
C ARG A 139 4.34 6.96 -14.32
N LEU A 140 4.26 6.15 -15.36
CA LEU A 140 4.81 4.81 -15.30
C LEU A 140 6.27 4.87 -14.87
N ALA A 141 6.62 4.16 -13.82
CA ALA A 141 7.99 3.99 -13.38
C ALA A 141 8.79 3.14 -14.38
N GLY A 142 10.09 3.40 -14.46
CA GLY A 142 11.02 2.64 -15.29
C GLY A 142 11.42 3.32 -16.60
N GLY A 143 12.61 2.96 -17.06
CA GLY A 143 13.16 3.40 -18.35
C GLY A 143 12.39 2.83 -19.53
N ARG A 144 12.25 3.60 -20.58
CA ARG A 144 11.66 3.11 -21.83
C ARG A 144 12.69 2.29 -22.59
N LYS A 145 12.35 1.03 -22.89
CA LYS A 145 13.16 0.14 -23.71
C LYS A 145 13.26 0.70 -25.12
N ALA A 146 14.48 0.85 -25.63
CA ALA A 146 14.71 1.34 -26.99
C ALA A 146 14.27 0.28 -28.00
N GLN A 147 13.55 0.74 -29.02
CA GLN A 147 13.03 -0.09 -30.11
C GLN A 147 14.03 -0.19 -31.26
N ASP A 148 13.63 -0.79 -32.37
CA ASP A 148 14.48 -0.98 -33.52
C ASP A 148 14.99 0.33 -34.14
N MET A 149 16.07 0.25 -34.85
CA MET A 149 16.66 1.36 -35.61
C MET A 149 17.13 0.90 -36.98
N GLU A 150 17.32 1.86 -37.86
CA GLU A 150 17.91 1.66 -39.19
C GLU A 150 19.20 2.47 -39.31
N GLY A 151 20.14 1.94 -40.10
CA GLY A 151 21.39 2.63 -40.37
C GLY A 151 21.80 2.53 -41.83
N SER A 152 22.22 3.65 -42.38
CA SER A 152 22.78 3.74 -43.72
C SER A 152 24.00 4.64 -43.73
N THR A 153 24.79 4.58 -44.80
CA THR A 153 25.89 5.52 -45.02
C THR A 153 25.42 6.81 -45.69
N THR A 154 26.00 7.94 -45.30
CA THR A 154 25.65 9.25 -45.86
C THR A 154 26.91 10.11 -46.12
N GLY A 155 26.81 11.05 -47.05
CA GLY A 155 27.89 11.99 -47.42
C GLY A 155 28.97 11.38 -48.27
N ALA A 156 29.91 12.22 -48.70
CA ALA A 156 31.07 11.85 -49.52
C ALA A 156 32.41 11.93 -48.75
N SER A 157 32.33 12.31 -47.46
CA SER A 157 33.44 12.29 -46.51
C SER A 157 32.90 12.05 -45.10
N GLY A 158 33.65 11.31 -44.27
CA GLY A 158 33.19 10.99 -42.90
C GLY A 158 34.23 10.19 -42.10
N PHE A 159 33.82 9.69 -40.97
CA PHE A 159 34.67 8.93 -40.04
C PHE A 159 34.94 7.50 -40.51
N MET A 160 33.97 6.89 -41.20
CA MET A 160 33.99 5.45 -41.52
C MET A 160 34.75 5.21 -42.83
N ALA A 161 35.88 4.51 -42.76
CA ALA A 161 36.71 4.18 -43.91
C ALA A 161 35.99 3.24 -44.89
N GLU A 162 36.41 3.25 -46.14
CA GLU A 162 35.93 2.32 -47.14
C GLU A 162 36.30 0.87 -46.77
N GLY A 163 35.36 -0.06 -46.94
CA GLY A 163 35.51 -1.46 -46.53
C GLY A 163 35.45 -1.70 -45.04
N PHE A 164 34.93 -0.74 -44.25
CA PHE A 164 34.74 -0.87 -42.82
C PHE A 164 33.26 -0.85 -42.46
N ARG A 165 32.96 -1.38 -41.24
CA ARG A 165 31.63 -1.38 -40.64
C ARG A 165 31.70 -1.07 -39.17
N VAL A 166 30.59 -0.57 -38.62
CA VAL A 166 30.39 -0.23 -37.20
C VAL A 166 29.04 -0.70 -36.73
N ALA A 167 28.94 -1.02 -35.44
CA ALA A 167 27.68 -1.35 -34.79
C ALA A 167 27.16 -0.19 -33.97
N TYR A 168 25.85 -0.04 -33.90
CA TYR A 168 25.15 0.96 -33.11
C TYR A 168 24.12 0.35 -32.16
N ARG A 169 23.93 0.98 -31.00
CA ARG A 169 22.78 0.87 -30.12
C ARG A 169 22.40 2.27 -29.62
N HIS A 170 21.14 2.44 -29.29
CA HIS A 170 20.68 3.65 -28.58
C HIS A 170 19.91 3.31 -27.34
N ILE A 171 19.82 4.26 -26.42
CA ILE A 171 18.99 4.19 -25.21
C ILE A 171 18.16 5.46 -25.08
N TRP A 172 17.06 5.37 -24.38
CA TRP A 172 16.25 6.51 -23.96
C TRP A 172 16.49 6.80 -22.49
N CYS A 173 16.70 8.07 -22.17
CA CYS A 173 16.99 8.53 -20.82
C CYS A 173 16.06 9.68 -20.46
N LYS A 174 15.83 9.84 -19.15
CA LYS A 174 15.09 10.98 -18.60
C LYS A 174 15.64 11.32 -17.21
N THR A 175 15.77 12.61 -16.91
CA THR A 175 15.96 13.09 -15.53
C THR A 175 14.60 13.46 -14.95
N ASP A 176 14.28 12.96 -13.76
CA ASP A 176 13.02 13.27 -13.06
C ASP A 176 13.11 14.60 -12.28
N ALA A 177 12.03 15.00 -11.61
CA ALA A 177 11.96 16.26 -10.87
C ALA A 177 12.87 16.28 -9.62
N ASN A 178 13.36 15.11 -9.18
CA ASN A 178 14.27 14.96 -8.04
C ASN A 178 15.71 14.64 -8.49
N ASP A 179 16.06 14.98 -9.74
CA ASP A 179 17.36 14.79 -10.37
C ASP A 179 17.84 13.33 -10.48
N ASN A 180 16.92 12.35 -10.41
CA ASN A 180 17.28 10.96 -10.65
C ASN A 180 17.27 10.67 -12.16
N LEU A 181 18.37 10.12 -12.64
CA LEU A 181 18.52 9.70 -14.03
C LEU A 181 17.90 8.30 -14.22
N VAL A 182 16.89 8.23 -15.08
CA VAL A 182 16.25 6.99 -15.51
C VAL A 182 16.79 6.60 -16.87
N ILE A 183 17.33 5.38 -16.98
CA ILE A 183 17.97 4.85 -18.19
C ILE A 183 17.21 3.60 -18.63
N GLY A 184 16.78 3.55 -19.88
CA GLY A 184 16.12 2.39 -20.47
C GLY A 184 17.08 1.33 -20.99
N ALA A 185 16.52 0.16 -21.33
CA ALA A 185 17.25 -0.89 -22.01
C ALA A 185 17.67 -0.46 -23.44
N PRO A 186 18.85 -0.91 -23.91
CA PRO A 186 19.33 -0.57 -25.25
C PRO A 186 18.51 -1.24 -26.34
N SER A 187 18.52 -0.62 -27.52
CA SER A 187 17.95 -1.18 -28.74
C SER A 187 18.69 -2.47 -29.19
N PRO A 188 18.05 -3.30 -30.03
CA PRO A 188 18.78 -4.27 -30.84
C PRO A 188 19.93 -3.60 -31.61
N ARG A 189 20.98 -4.34 -31.85
CA ARG A 189 22.16 -3.88 -32.55
C ARG A 189 21.88 -3.70 -34.03
N VAL A 190 22.34 -2.60 -34.61
CA VAL A 190 22.33 -2.35 -36.06
C VAL A 190 23.76 -2.13 -36.56
N ILE A 191 24.09 -2.71 -37.71
CA ILE A 191 25.42 -2.60 -38.37
C ILE A 191 25.30 -1.74 -39.59
N VAL A 192 26.17 -0.73 -39.69
CA VAL A 192 26.30 0.12 -40.84
C VAL A 192 27.64 -0.21 -41.53
N THR A 193 27.60 -0.52 -42.81
CA THR A 193 28.79 -0.89 -43.61
C THR A 193 29.03 0.15 -44.70
N ASN A 194 30.25 0.67 -44.76
CA ASN A 194 30.73 1.40 -45.92
C ASN A 194 31.37 0.37 -46.85
N ALA A 195 30.64 -0.02 -47.88
CA ALA A 195 31.07 -1.07 -48.80
C ALA A 195 32.42 -0.76 -49.51
N SER A 196 33.20 -1.81 -49.75
CA SER A 196 34.39 -1.71 -50.61
C SER A 196 34.02 -1.28 -52.01
N GLY A 197 34.77 -0.35 -52.58
CA GLY A 197 34.48 0.24 -53.87
C GLY A 197 33.56 1.47 -53.80
N SER A 198 33.23 1.96 -52.61
CA SER A 198 32.50 3.22 -52.46
C SER A 198 33.28 4.47 -52.83
N GLY A 199 34.60 4.37 -52.90
CA GLY A 199 35.53 5.43 -53.32
C GLY A 199 35.67 6.60 -52.33
N ALA A 200 35.09 6.50 -51.14
CA ALA A 200 35.08 7.58 -50.17
C ALA A 200 34.86 7.10 -48.73
N THR A 201 35.35 7.86 -47.75
CA THR A 201 34.90 7.73 -46.35
C THR A 201 33.46 8.24 -46.23
N LYS A 202 32.69 7.68 -45.31
CA LYS A 202 31.25 8.00 -45.11
C LYS A 202 30.94 8.33 -43.64
N ASN A 203 29.91 9.10 -43.45
CA ASN A 203 29.21 9.19 -42.16
C ASN A 203 28.09 8.17 -42.09
N ALA A 204 27.56 7.94 -40.92
CA ALA A 204 26.38 7.10 -40.73
C ALA A 204 25.12 7.95 -40.48
N SER A 205 24.05 7.58 -41.17
CA SER A 205 22.70 8.10 -40.87
C SER A 205 21.91 7.04 -40.12
N ILE A 206 21.50 7.35 -38.93
CA ILE A 206 20.76 6.43 -38.01
C ILE A 206 19.37 6.98 -37.80
N THR A 207 18.37 6.16 -38.12
CA THR A 207 16.96 6.45 -37.83
C THR A 207 16.50 5.57 -36.69
N MET A 208 16.20 6.17 -35.53
CA MET A 208 15.76 5.54 -34.30
C MET A 208 14.24 5.62 -34.18
N THR A 209 13.58 4.52 -33.84
CA THR A 209 12.15 4.52 -33.52
C THR A 209 11.94 5.15 -32.13
N ILE A 210 10.95 6.03 -32.04
CA ILE A 210 10.54 6.66 -30.77
C ILE A 210 9.39 5.84 -30.18
N PRO A 211 9.58 5.23 -29.01
CA PRO A 211 8.51 4.48 -28.34
C PRO A 211 7.29 5.35 -28.06
N SER A 212 6.10 4.78 -28.22
CA SER A 212 4.86 5.45 -27.91
C SER A 212 4.83 5.92 -26.45
N GLY A 213 4.29 7.13 -26.20
CA GLY A 213 4.23 7.75 -24.88
C GLY A 213 5.50 8.46 -24.42
N LEU A 214 6.56 8.55 -25.23
CA LEU A 214 7.66 9.47 -24.96
C LEU A 214 7.21 10.94 -25.11
N THR A 215 7.81 11.79 -24.28
CA THR A 215 7.64 13.25 -24.35
C THR A 215 8.96 13.94 -24.69
N THR A 216 8.93 15.22 -24.96
CA THR A 216 10.15 16.03 -25.23
C THR A 216 11.10 16.15 -24.03
N SER A 217 10.70 15.67 -22.85
CA SER A 217 11.58 15.59 -21.67
C SER A 217 12.53 14.38 -21.68
N TRP A 218 12.32 13.44 -22.59
CA TRP A 218 13.23 12.31 -22.80
C TRP A 218 14.32 12.69 -23.77
N PHE A 219 15.54 12.20 -23.56
CA PHE A 219 16.65 12.34 -24.47
C PHE A 219 17.18 10.98 -24.90
N TYR A 220 17.73 10.91 -26.08
CA TYR A 220 18.42 9.73 -26.60
C TYR A 220 19.92 9.85 -26.42
N GLN A 221 20.56 8.70 -26.23
CA GLN A 221 22.00 8.54 -26.34
C GLN A 221 22.30 7.47 -27.40
N LEU A 222 23.09 7.82 -28.42
CA LEU A 222 23.51 6.92 -29.49
C LEU A 222 24.95 6.48 -29.25
N TYR A 223 25.19 5.20 -29.30
CA TYR A 223 26.46 4.56 -29.01
C TYR A 223 26.96 3.79 -30.24
N ARG A 224 28.28 3.82 -30.48
CA ARG A 224 28.95 3.20 -31.64
C ARG A 224 30.15 2.37 -31.22
N SER A 225 30.38 1.23 -31.89
CA SER A 225 31.61 0.44 -31.78
C SER A 225 32.81 1.15 -32.43
N ALA A 226 34.01 0.61 -32.24
CA ALA A 226 35.11 0.90 -33.11
C ALA A 226 34.82 0.44 -34.56
N GLN A 227 35.60 0.89 -35.52
CA GLN A 227 35.52 0.42 -36.88
C GLN A 227 36.18 -0.95 -37.04
N PHE A 228 35.50 -1.86 -37.72
CA PHE A 228 35.96 -3.21 -38.06
C PHE A 228 35.95 -3.40 -39.58
N ALA A 229 36.87 -4.18 -40.10
CA ALA A 229 36.82 -4.55 -41.51
C ALA A 229 35.46 -5.15 -41.86
N SER A 230 34.94 -4.91 -43.06
CA SER A 230 33.60 -5.38 -43.46
C SER A 230 33.45 -6.91 -43.44
N SER A 231 34.56 -7.65 -43.41
CA SER A 231 34.59 -9.13 -43.24
C SER A 231 34.55 -9.58 -41.77
N ALA A 232 34.77 -8.70 -40.79
CA ALA A 232 34.81 -9.02 -39.38
C ALA A 232 33.56 -8.51 -38.65
N GLU A 233 33.01 -9.25 -37.71
CA GLU A 233 31.86 -8.80 -36.91
C GLU A 233 32.28 -7.70 -35.88
N PRO A 234 31.65 -6.51 -35.84
CA PRO A 234 31.94 -5.52 -34.83
C PRO A 234 31.66 -6.08 -33.44
N ASN A 235 32.48 -5.73 -32.46
CA ASN A 235 32.20 -6.08 -31.06
C ASN A 235 31.05 -5.23 -30.50
N ASP A 236 30.57 -5.59 -29.31
CA ASP A 236 29.49 -4.89 -28.59
C ASP A 236 30.03 -3.88 -27.55
N GLU A 237 31.31 -3.53 -27.64
CA GLU A 237 31.94 -2.46 -26.88
C GLU A 237 31.62 -1.13 -27.52
N LEU A 238 30.61 -0.45 -26.99
CA LEU A 238 30.03 0.73 -27.65
C LEU A 238 30.24 1.97 -26.81
N GLN A 239 30.60 3.08 -27.49
CA GLN A 239 30.88 4.37 -26.87
C GLN A 239 29.97 5.46 -27.44
N LEU A 240 29.58 6.41 -26.57
CA LEU A 240 28.69 7.51 -26.87
C LEU A 240 29.23 8.36 -28.04
N VAL A 241 28.39 8.60 -29.05
CA VAL A 241 28.72 9.44 -30.21
C VAL A 241 27.73 10.61 -30.35
N LYS A 242 26.53 10.50 -29.90
CA LYS A 242 25.53 11.57 -30.02
C LYS A 242 24.51 11.49 -28.87
N GLU A 243 24.09 12.67 -28.41
CA GLU A 243 23.04 12.86 -27.45
C GLU A 243 22.11 13.98 -27.88
N GLY A 244 20.83 13.92 -27.54
CA GLY A 244 19.89 14.99 -27.82
C GLY A 244 18.44 14.63 -27.54
N PHE A 245 17.57 15.62 -27.68
CA PHE A 245 16.15 15.50 -27.44
C PHE A 245 15.36 15.32 -28.75
N PRO A 246 14.26 14.55 -28.75
CA PRO A 246 13.34 14.56 -29.88
C PRO A 246 12.49 15.83 -29.86
N THR A 247 12.15 16.32 -31.04
CA THR A 247 11.17 17.38 -31.22
C THR A 247 9.75 16.84 -31.16
N SER A 248 8.74 17.69 -30.90
CA SER A 248 7.33 17.29 -30.92
C SER A 248 6.91 16.67 -32.26
N GLY A 249 7.44 17.21 -33.38
CA GLY A 249 7.18 16.66 -34.72
C GLY A 249 7.73 15.24 -34.89
N GLU A 250 8.95 14.97 -34.42
CA GLU A 250 9.57 13.65 -34.47
C GLU A 250 8.83 12.64 -33.57
N ILE A 251 8.33 13.06 -32.42
CA ILE A 251 7.47 12.24 -31.58
C ILE A 251 6.17 11.86 -32.32
N THR A 252 5.54 12.81 -32.99
CA THR A 252 4.34 12.57 -33.79
C THR A 252 4.60 11.63 -34.98
N THR A 253 5.76 11.74 -35.63
CA THR A 253 6.15 10.86 -36.77
C THR A 253 6.63 9.46 -36.27
N GLY A 254 6.95 9.32 -35.00
CA GLY A 254 7.39 8.06 -34.40
C GLY A 254 8.85 7.69 -34.63
N TYR A 255 9.64 8.55 -35.21
CA TYR A 255 11.08 8.31 -35.43
C TYR A 255 11.92 9.59 -35.46
N LYS A 256 13.23 9.44 -35.20
CA LYS A 256 14.24 10.48 -35.29
C LYS A 256 15.44 10.00 -36.10
N THR A 257 15.86 10.81 -37.09
CA THR A 257 17.07 10.56 -37.87
C THR A 257 18.22 11.44 -37.39
N VAL A 258 19.37 10.85 -37.18
CA VAL A 258 20.59 11.49 -36.68
C VAL A 258 21.77 11.09 -37.55
N THR A 259 22.56 12.09 -37.97
CA THR A 259 23.83 11.81 -38.65
C THR A 259 24.97 11.76 -37.63
N ASP A 260 25.66 10.63 -37.56
CA ASP A 260 26.91 10.48 -36.83
C ASP A 260 28.08 10.83 -37.74
N SER A 261 28.79 11.91 -37.39
CA SER A 261 30.02 12.37 -37.99
C SER A 261 31.19 12.37 -36.99
N THR A 262 31.02 11.76 -35.82
CA THR A 262 31.98 11.76 -34.74
C THR A 262 33.19 10.91 -35.10
N THR A 263 34.38 11.44 -34.99
CA THR A 263 35.60 10.68 -35.20
C THR A 263 35.84 9.67 -34.05
N ASP A 264 36.63 8.64 -34.31
CA ASP A 264 36.86 7.59 -33.27
C ASP A 264 37.54 8.14 -32.00
N ALA A 265 38.34 9.19 -32.12
CA ALA A 265 39.01 9.83 -30.99
C ALA A 265 38.06 10.66 -30.08
N LEU A 266 36.91 11.05 -30.58
CA LEU A 266 35.92 11.87 -29.86
C LEU A 266 34.75 11.07 -29.30
N ARG A 267 34.80 9.73 -29.33
CA ARG A 267 33.80 8.90 -28.72
C ARG A 267 33.86 9.05 -27.19
N GLY A 268 32.69 9.16 -26.56
CA GLY A 268 32.52 9.40 -25.11
C GLY A 268 32.48 8.15 -24.26
N ALA A 269 31.65 8.19 -23.21
CA ALA A 269 31.49 7.13 -22.21
C ALA A 269 31.00 5.82 -22.83
N THR A 270 31.41 4.70 -22.25
CA THR A 270 31.00 3.37 -22.68
C THR A 270 29.55 3.09 -22.25
N LEU A 271 28.78 2.45 -23.13
CA LEU A 271 27.42 2.01 -22.82
C LEU A 271 27.44 1.06 -21.61
N TYR A 272 26.53 1.28 -20.66
CA TYR A 272 26.48 0.48 -19.42
C TYR A 272 26.28 -1.04 -19.64
N THR A 273 25.72 -1.43 -20.78
CA THR A 273 25.56 -2.85 -21.16
C THR A 273 26.70 -3.39 -22.02
N SER A 274 27.76 -2.65 -22.24
CA SER A 274 28.96 -3.16 -22.95
C SER A 274 29.65 -4.25 -22.15
N PRO A 275 30.38 -5.20 -22.83
CA PRO A 275 31.03 -6.30 -22.12
C PRO A 275 32.05 -5.89 -21.07
N SER A 276 32.69 -4.73 -21.22
CA SER A 276 33.63 -4.17 -20.23
C SER A 276 32.92 -3.50 -19.02
N GLN A 277 31.62 -3.36 -19.10
CA GLN A 277 30.77 -2.78 -18.04
C GLN A 277 29.91 -3.91 -17.40
N GLU A 278 28.61 -3.70 -17.25
CA GLU A 278 27.71 -4.66 -16.64
C GLU A 278 27.31 -5.82 -17.59
N GLY A 279 27.42 -5.62 -18.89
CA GLY A 279 26.96 -6.58 -19.90
C GLY A 279 25.46 -6.50 -20.21
N LEU A 280 25.08 -7.08 -21.36
CA LEU A 280 23.70 -7.00 -21.85
C LEU A 280 22.68 -7.70 -20.94
N ALA A 281 23.10 -8.69 -20.16
CA ALA A 281 22.24 -9.40 -19.21
C ALA A 281 21.74 -8.49 -18.08
N PHE A 282 22.46 -7.42 -17.79
CA PHE A 282 22.09 -6.42 -16.78
C PHE A 282 21.42 -5.18 -17.41
N ALA A 283 20.85 -5.30 -18.60
CA ALA A 283 20.06 -4.22 -19.20
C ALA A 283 18.85 -3.86 -18.30
N ASN A 284 18.55 -2.56 -18.24
CA ASN A 284 17.43 -2.02 -17.46
C ASN A 284 16.12 -2.30 -18.20
N GLU A 285 15.56 -3.44 -18.00
CA GLU A 285 14.31 -3.85 -18.62
C GLU A 285 13.10 -3.14 -18.01
N ARG A 286 11.96 -3.31 -18.64
CA ARG A 286 10.69 -2.79 -18.14
C ARG A 286 10.37 -3.40 -16.77
N LEU A 287 9.89 -2.57 -15.83
CA LEU A 287 9.47 -3.04 -14.51
C LEU A 287 8.34 -4.07 -14.63
N PRO A 288 8.38 -5.15 -13.84
CA PRO A 288 7.27 -6.07 -13.74
C PRO A 288 6.05 -5.39 -13.10
N ILE A 289 4.86 -5.84 -13.44
CA ILE A 289 3.65 -5.51 -12.70
C ILE A 289 3.75 -6.24 -11.37
N ALA A 290 3.80 -5.51 -10.25
CA ALA A 290 4.00 -6.08 -8.93
C ALA A 290 2.81 -5.79 -8.01
N VAL A 291 2.49 -6.74 -7.13
CA VAL A 291 1.44 -6.56 -6.12
C VAL A 291 1.97 -5.87 -4.87
N ASP A 292 3.25 -6.06 -4.53
CA ASP A 292 3.86 -5.43 -3.36
C ASP A 292 5.28 -4.93 -3.64
N LEU A 293 5.70 -3.91 -2.88
CA LEU A 293 6.98 -3.22 -2.99
C LEU A 293 7.63 -3.08 -1.62
N ALA A 294 8.95 -3.25 -1.56
CA ALA A 294 9.74 -2.92 -0.38
C ALA A 294 11.14 -2.46 -0.78
N VAL A 295 11.77 -1.65 0.05
CA VAL A 295 13.19 -1.27 -0.10
C VAL A 295 14.01 -2.03 0.94
N PHE A 296 14.99 -2.79 0.48
CA PHE A 296 15.94 -3.50 1.33
C PHE A 296 17.34 -3.40 0.71
N ASP A 297 18.35 -3.15 1.52
CA ASP A 297 19.75 -2.99 1.08
C ASP A 297 19.91 -2.05 -0.11
N ASN A 298 19.26 -0.88 -0.07
CA ASN A 298 19.23 0.12 -1.15
C ASN A 298 18.65 -0.37 -2.49
N CYS A 299 18.07 -1.57 -2.56
CA CYS A 299 17.38 -2.10 -3.72
C CYS A 299 15.86 -2.07 -3.51
N MET A 300 15.12 -1.72 -4.56
CA MET A 300 13.67 -1.87 -4.56
C MET A 300 13.33 -3.30 -4.96
N PHE A 301 12.55 -3.98 -4.12
CA PHE A 301 12.01 -5.32 -4.39
C PHE A 301 10.58 -5.22 -4.89
N TYR A 302 10.26 -6.05 -5.89
CA TYR A 302 8.98 -6.18 -6.56
C TYR A 302 8.51 -7.62 -6.38
N ALA A 303 7.36 -7.84 -5.75
CA ALA A 303 6.88 -9.17 -5.40
C ALA A 303 5.53 -9.50 -6.01
N ASN A 304 5.29 -10.80 -6.24
CA ASN A 304 4.09 -11.31 -6.88
C ASN A 304 3.87 -10.61 -8.23
N THR A 305 4.66 -11.02 -9.21
CA THR A 305 4.86 -10.27 -10.44
C THR A 305 4.13 -10.88 -11.63
N THR A 306 3.74 -10.02 -12.56
CA THR A 306 3.17 -10.40 -13.85
C THR A 306 3.87 -9.62 -14.95
N SER A 307 4.16 -10.28 -16.08
CA SER A 307 4.68 -9.61 -17.25
C SER A 307 3.57 -8.90 -18.03
N PRO A 308 3.91 -7.92 -18.89
CA PRO A 308 2.97 -7.50 -19.93
C PRO A 308 2.57 -8.67 -20.82
N SER A 309 1.36 -8.63 -21.38
CA SER A 309 0.94 -9.60 -22.38
C SER A 309 1.88 -9.56 -23.57
N ARG A 310 2.38 -10.72 -23.99
CA ARG A 310 3.36 -10.85 -25.05
C ARG A 310 3.08 -12.03 -25.98
N PHE A 311 3.65 -11.95 -27.17
CA PHE A 311 3.57 -13.00 -28.18
C PHE A 311 4.91 -13.11 -28.91
N ASN A 312 5.44 -14.33 -29.00
CA ASN A 312 6.64 -14.63 -29.79
C ASN A 312 6.22 -15.05 -31.19
N LEU A 313 6.65 -14.32 -32.19
CA LEU A 313 6.37 -14.56 -33.60
C LEU A 313 7.69 -14.79 -34.32
N SER A 314 7.71 -15.71 -35.29
CA SER A 314 8.85 -15.85 -36.20
C SER A 314 8.38 -16.03 -37.63
N ILE A 315 9.08 -15.38 -38.58
CA ILE A 315 8.94 -15.64 -40.00
C ILE A 315 9.82 -16.84 -40.32
N THR A 316 9.25 -17.87 -40.98
CA THR A 316 9.98 -19.12 -41.25
C THR A 316 10.32 -19.30 -42.73
N ASP A 317 9.54 -18.70 -43.63
CA ASP A 317 9.74 -18.84 -45.08
C ASP A 317 9.20 -17.62 -45.86
N ILE A 318 9.84 -17.28 -46.96
CA ILE A 318 9.46 -16.19 -47.85
C ILE A 318 9.52 -16.63 -49.34
N GLY A 319 8.46 -16.29 -50.08
CA GLY A 319 8.32 -16.75 -51.48
C GLY A 319 7.77 -18.20 -51.52
N ALA A 320 7.75 -18.85 -52.69
CA ALA A 320 7.17 -20.13 -52.98
C ALA A 320 5.67 -20.25 -52.47
N SER A 321 5.07 -21.41 -52.59
CA SER A 321 3.62 -21.58 -52.32
C SER A 321 3.27 -21.56 -50.82
N ALA A 322 4.26 -21.87 -49.95
CA ALA A 322 4.09 -21.93 -48.50
C ALA A 322 4.61 -20.69 -47.73
N GLY A 323 5.57 -19.96 -48.33
CA GLY A 323 6.18 -18.77 -47.70
C GLY A 323 5.34 -17.51 -47.83
N LEU A 324 5.76 -16.47 -47.12
CA LEU A 324 5.13 -15.16 -47.13
C LEU A 324 5.23 -14.52 -48.54
N GLN A 325 4.11 -13.96 -49.01
CA GLN A 325 3.97 -13.41 -50.37
C GLN A 325 3.50 -11.96 -50.35
N ASP A 326 3.65 -11.27 -51.46
CA ASP A 326 3.12 -9.93 -51.64
C ASP A 326 1.59 -9.90 -51.49
N GLY A 327 1.12 -9.01 -50.66
CA GLY A 327 -0.30 -8.90 -50.30
C GLY A 327 -0.74 -9.73 -49.11
N ASP A 328 0.10 -10.65 -48.59
CA ASP A 328 -0.24 -11.35 -47.35
C ASP A 328 -0.29 -10.38 -46.14
N THR A 329 -1.18 -10.67 -45.20
CA THR A 329 -1.38 -9.80 -44.05
C THR A 329 -1.14 -10.51 -42.73
N ILE A 330 -0.69 -9.76 -41.73
CA ILE A 330 -0.77 -10.09 -40.33
C ILE A 330 -1.59 -9.00 -39.64
N THR A 331 -2.61 -9.39 -38.91
CA THR A 331 -3.50 -8.46 -38.21
C THR A 331 -3.22 -8.56 -36.72
N ILE A 332 -2.94 -7.42 -36.10
CA ILE A 332 -2.62 -7.31 -34.66
C ILE A 332 -3.65 -6.37 -34.04
N ASN A 333 -4.40 -6.87 -33.07
CA ASN A 333 -5.46 -6.13 -32.36
C ASN A 333 -6.52 -5.50 -33.29
N GLY A 334 -6.80 -6.15 -34.44
CA GLY A 334 -7.73 -5.65 -35.45
C GLY A 334 -7.09 -4.87 -36.60
N GLU A 335 -5.84 -4.43 -36.45
CA GLU A 335 -5.12 -3.64 -37.47
C GLU A 335 -4.29 -4.53 -38.40
N ALA A 336 -4.53 -4.43 -39.70
CA ALA A 336 -3.90 -5.26 -40.71
C ALA A 336 -2.62 -4.65 -41.25
N LEU A 337 -1.52 -5.38 -41.13
CA LEU A 337 -0.22 -5.02 -41.70
C LEU A 337 0.03 -5.90 -42.93
N THR A 338 0.39 -5.28 -44.06
CA THR A 338 0.45 -5.94 -45.37
C THR A 338 1.89 -6.06 -45.86
N ALA A 339 2.30 -7.23 -46.28
CA ALA A 339 3.57 -7.48 -46.94
C ALA A 339 3.57 -6.87 -48.34
N LYS A 340 4.59 -6.07 -48.70
CA LYS A 340 4.73 -5.43 -50.01
C LYS A 340 6.14 -5.53 -50.54
N THR A 341 6.27 -6.01 -51.79
CA THR A 341 7.55 -6.01 -52.53
C THR A 341 7.96 -4.61 -53.03
N SER A 342 7.00 -3.68 -53.09
CA SER A 342 7.24 -2.28 -53.53
C SER A 342 7.97 -1.44 -52.49
N GLY A 343 8.07 -1.90 -51.22
CA GLY A 343 8.77 -1.22 -50.14
C GLY A 343 7.93 -0.99 -48.92
N GLU A 344 8.55 -0.46 -47.86
CA GLU A 344 7.93 -0.13 -46.58
C GLU A 344 7.19 1.23 -46.66
N VAL A 345 5.94 1.25 -46.17
CA VAL A 345 5.13 2.48 -45.99
C VAL A 345 4.46 2.42 -44.67
N THR A 346 5.09 2.96 -43.63
CA THR A 346 4.65 2.88 -42.26
C THR A 346 3.25 3.50 -42.01
N SER A 347 2.95 4.62 -42.70
CA SER A 347 1.65 5.29 -42.61
C SER A 347 0.46 4.48 -43.16
N SER A 348 0.73 3.44 -43.94
CA SER A 348 -0.30 2.56 -44.52
C SER A 348 -0.24 1.16 -43.96
N GLY A 349 0.56 0.88 -42.95
CA GLY A 349 0.74 -0.46 -42.40
C GLY A 349 1.44 -1.43 -43.39
N TYR A 350 2.24 -0.94 -44.36
CA TYR A 350 2.92 -1.80 -45.32
C TYR A 350 4.35 -2.08 -44.91
N PHE A 351 4.69 -3.36 -44.68
CA PHE A 351 6.07 -3.77 -44.43
C PHE A 351 6.73 -4.34 -45.68
N PHE A 352 8.04 -4.13 -45.80
CA PHE A 352 8.79 -4.56 -46.95
C PHE A 352 9.00 -6.08 -46.96
N LEU A 353 8.61 -6.73 -48.05
CA LEU A 353 8.88 -8.12 -48.33
C LEU A 353 10.13 -8.24 -49.17
N GLN A 354 11.25 -8.63 -48.56
CA GLN A 354 12.50 -8.85 -49.25
C GLN A 354 12.48 -10.14 -50.05
N THR A 355 12.63 -10.06 -51.38
CA THR A 355 12.55 -11.25 -52.27
C THR A 355 13.93 -11.66 -52.85
N SER A 356 14.96 -10.81 -52.71
CA SER A 356 16.31 -11.07 -53.23
C SER A 356 17.29 -11.47 -52.10
N GLY A 357 18.30 -12.26 -52.40
CA GLY A 357 19.31 -12.74 -51.45
C GLY A 357 19.04 -14.17 -50.93
N THR A 358 19.83 -14.58 -49.94
CA THR A 358 19.63 -15.89 -49.26
C THR A 358 18.36 -15.86 -48.44
N MET A 359 17.81 -17.04 -48.10
CA MET A 359 16.59 -17.13 -47.29
C MET A 359 16.76 -16.44 -45.93
N ALA A 360 17.91 -16.54 -45.30
CA ALA A 360 18.22 -15.88 -44.04
C ALA A 360 18.12 -14.34 -44.16
N VAL A 361 18.69 -13.73 -45.22
CA VAL A 361 18.62 -12.31 -45.48
C VAL A 361 17.20 -11.87 -45.78
N LYS A 362 16.45 -12.62 -46.57
CA LYS A 362 15.02 -12.34 -46.86
C LYS A 362 14.21 -12.27 -45.57
N ILE A 363 14.34 -13.26 -44.74
CA ILE A 363 13.61 -13.34 -43.45
C ILE A 363 14.01 -12.23 -42.50
N GLU A 364 15.33 -11.94 -42.37
CA GLU A 364 15.82 -10.90 -41.49
C GLU A 364 15.30 -9.51 -41.88
N GLU A 365 15.48 -9.12 -43.15
CA GLU A 365 15.08 -7.80 -43.63
C GLU A 365 13.56 -7.62 -43.59
N THR A 366 12.80 -8.66 -43.91
CA THR A 366 11.31 -8.63 -43.81
C THR A 366 10.87 -8.52 -42.36
N ALA A 367 11.47 -9.30 -41.44
CA ALA A 367 11.12 -9.24 -40.01
C ALA A 367 11.46 -7.88 -39.37
N ARG A 368 12.61 -7.28 -39.73
CA ARG A 368 13.01 -5.93 -39.29
C ARG A 368 12.01 -4.88 -39.81
N SER A 369 11.62 -4.99 -41.08
CA SER A 369 10.62 -4.08 -41.66
C SER A 369 9.27 -4.22 -40.96
N LEU A 370 8.83 -5.46 -40.67
CA LEU A 370 7.59 -5.70 -39.91
C LEU A 370 7.66 -5.07 -38.51
N VAL A 371 8.79 -5.24 -37.80
CA VAL A 371 9.00 -4.62 -36.47
C VAL A 371 8.89 -3.10 -36.54
N ARG A 372 9.49 -2.46 -37.54
CA ARG A 372 9.40 -1.01 -37.70
C ARG A 372 7.98 -0.55 -37.98
N VAL A 373 7.27 -1.27 -38.87
CA VAL A 373 5.87 -0.91 -39.18
C VAL A 373 4.98 -1.08 -37.95
N ILE A 374 5.10 -2.17 -37.17
CA ILE A 374 4.35 -2.32 -35.92
C ILE A 374 4.62 -1.13 -34.99
N ASN A 375 5.87 -0.69 -34.86
CA ASN A 375 6.26 0.36 -33.92
C ASN A 375 5.96 1.79 -34.39
N ARG A 376 5.79 2.02 -35.69
CA ARG A 376 5.59 3.36 -36.29
C ARG A 376 4.20 3.57 -36.88
N PHE A 377 3.45 2.51 -37.16
CA PHE A 377 2.04 2.62 -37.59
C PHE A 377 1.19 3.01 -36.39
N ALA A 378 0.50 4.15 -36.45
CA ALA A 378 -0.17 4.76 -35.31
C ALA A 378 -1.14 3.80 -34.63
N ASP A 379 -1.95 3.09 -35.42
CA ASP A 379 -3.02 2.22 -34.89
C ASP A 379 -2.48 0.98 -34.15
N THR A 380 -1.29 0.49 -34.50
CA THR A 380 -0.64 -0.64 -33.77
C THR A 380 0.27 -0.17 -32.66
N SER A 381 1.04 0.91 -32.86
CA SER A 381 2.05 1.39 -31.89
C SER A 381 1.44 1.89 -30.58
N GLU A 382 0.19 2.34 -30.60
CA GLU A 382 -0.53 2.69 -29.37
C GLU A 382 -0.80 1.49 -28.47
N HIS A 383 -0.87 0.28 -29.05
CA HIS A 383 -1.27 -0.91 -28.32
C HIS A 383 -0.11 -1.87 -28.02
N VAL A 384 0.84 -2.00 -28.95
CA VAL A 384 1.93 -2.96 -28.88
C VAL A 384 3.26 -2.36 -29.28
N ALA A 385 4.34 -2.94 -28.76
CA ALA A 385 5.71 -2.68 -29.17
C ALA A 385 6.35 -3.97 -29.66
N ALA A 386 7.05 -3.93 -30.76
CA ALA A 386 7.74 -5.08 -31.33
C ALA A 386 9.27 -4.92 -31.24
N TYR A 387 9.93 -6.05 -31.02
CA TYR A 387 11.40 -6.12 -30.92
C TYR A 387 11.92 -7.26 -31.79
N TYR A 388 12.94 -7.00 -32.61
CA TYR A 388 13.68 -8.05 -33.29
C TYR A 388 14.65 -8.70 -32.30
N VAL A 389 14.49 -10.00 -32.06
CA VAL A 389 15.22 -10.70 -30.98
C VAL A 389 16.20 -11.76 -31.48
N SER A 390 16.28 -12.02 -32.78
CA SER A 390 17.30 -12.92 -33.31
C SER A 390 18.70 -12.30 -33.19
N GLY A 391 19.61 -13.01 -32.55
CA GLY A 391 21.02 -12.66 -32.50
C GLY A 391 21.78 -13.05 -33.79
N PRO A 392 23.07 -12.67 -33.92
CA PRO A 392 23.86 -12.97 -35.11
C PRO A 392 24.03 -14.47 -35.43
N ASN A 393 23.96 -15.32 -34.43
CA ASN A 393 24.11 -16.77 -34.53
C ASN A 393 22.78 -17.51 -34.38
N ASP A 394 21.66 -16.80 -34.24
CA ASP A 394 20.32 -17.37 -34.14
C ASP A 394 19.68 -17.54 -35.53
N ALA A 395 18.67 -18.41 -35.60
CA ALA A 395 17.78 -18.40 -36.76
C ALA A 395 17.11 -17.03 -36.88
N PRO A 396 17.17 -16.39 -38.09
CA PRO A 396 16.59 -15.06 -38.29
C PRO A 396 15.08 -15.11 -38.22
N GLY A 397 14.46 -13.91 -38.01
CA GLY A 397 13.01 -13.74 -38.10
C GLY A 397 12.24 -13.84 -36.78
N LYS A 398 12.90 -13.98 -35.64
CA LYS A 398 12.24 -13.97 -34.33
C LYS A 398 11.86 -12.56 -33.92
N ILE A 399 10.61 -12.38 -33.60
CA ILE A 399 10.00 -11.10 -33.18
C ILE A 399 9.28 -11.30 -31.87
N LEU A 400 9.57 -10.48 -30.86
CA LEU A 400 8.81 -10.38 -29.63
C LEU A 400 7.86 -9.18 -29.77
N ILE A 401 6.57 -9.41 -29.58
CA ILE A 401 5.55 -8.38 -29.54
C ILE A 401 5.05 -8.30 -28.11
N GLU A 402 5.09 -7.13 -27.50
CA GLU A 402 4.63 -6.89 -26.13
C GLU A 402 3.57 -5.80 -26.10
N ARG A 403 2.68 -5.82 -25.15
CA ARG A 403 1.74 -4.73 -24.90
C ARG A 403 2.54 -3.46 -24.57
N SER A 404 2.35 -2.39 -25.32
CA SER A 404 3.03 -1.10 -25.09
C SER A 404 2.43 -0.34 -23.92
N THR A 405 1.10 -0.46 -23.76
CA THR A 405 0.36 0.09 -22.63
C THR A 405 0.32 -0.88 -21.47
N LEU A 406 0.31 -0.35 -20.25
CA LEU A 406 0.04 -1.14 -19.05
C LEU A 406 -1.46 -1.43 -18.87
N GLN A 407 -2.32 -0.74 -19.58
CA GLN A 407 -3.73 -1.07 -19.63
C GLN A 407 -3.91 -2.39 -20.36
N GLY A 408 -3.86 -3.34 -19.62
CA GLY A 408 -4.24 -4.65 -19.53
C GLY A 408 -4.65 -5.40 -20.75
N GLY A 409 -5.07 -6.42 -20.70
CA GLY A 409 -5.72 -7.31 -21.60
C GLY A 409 -4.80 -7.91 -22.64
N VAL A 410 -5.21 -9.00 -23.10
CA VAL A 410 -4.63 -9.70 -24.23
C VAL A 410 -4.96 -8.93 -25.52
N TYR A 411 -4.07 -9.02 -26.51
CA TYR A 411 -4.34 -8.58 -27.87
C TYR A 411 -4.43 -9.80 -28.78
N THR A 412 -5.09 -9.63 -29.90
CA THR A 412 -5.37 -10.71 -30.86
C THR A 412 -4.43 -10.67 -32.03
N ILE A 413 -4.10 -11.84 -32.58
CA ILE A 413 -3.30 -12.02 -33.80
C ILE A 413 -4.01 -12.96 -34.73
N ILE A 414 -4.03 -12.60 -36.03
CA ILE A 414 -4.52 -13.40 -37.14
C ILE A 414 -3.62 -13.14 -38.37
N ALA A 415 -3.42 -14.10 -39.23
CA ALA A 415 -2.62 -13.95 -40.44
C ALA A 415 -3.38 -14.47 -41.66
N SER A 416 -3.17 -13.86 -42.83
CA SER A 416 -3.79 -14.35 -44.08
C SER A 416 -3.23 -15.72 -44.49
N ARG A 417 -2.01 -16.06 -44.04
CA ARG A 417 -1.31 -17.31 -44.31
C ARG A 417 -0.67 -17.83 -43.01
N ALA A 418 -0.95 -19.08 -42.63
CA ALA A 418 -0.43 -19.66 -41.39
C ALA A 418 0.96 -20.31 -41.57
N THR A 419 1.27 -20.85 -42.75
CA THR A 419 2.45 -21.72 -42.97
C THR A 419 3.80 -21.00 -42.88
N CYS A 420 3.83 -19.69 -43.04
CA CYS A 420 5.07 -18.91 -43.02
C CYS A 420 5.44 -18.36 -41.63
N TRP A 421 4.64 -18.69 -40.60
CA TRP A 421 4.84 -18.21 -39.23
C TRP A 421 5.08 -19.33 -38.23
N THR A 422 5.82 -19.02 -37.17
CA THR A 422 5.85 -19.81 -35.96
C THR A 422 5.39 -18.93 -34.81
N PRO A 423 4.44 -19.38 -33.99
CA PRO A 423 3.75 -20.68 -34.00
C PRO A 423 2.82 -20.85 -35.22
N THR A 424 2.71 -22.08 -35.71
CA THR A 424 1.89 -22.40 -36.89
C THR A 424 0.38 -22.42 -36.61
N ASN A 425 -0.04 -22.18 -35.36
CA ASN A 425 -1.42 -22.16 -34.97
C ASN A 425 -2.09 -20.77 -35.10
N ILE A 426 -1.43 -19.82 -35.76
CA ILE A 426 -2.04 -18.51 -36.03
C ILE A 426 -3.17 -18.74 -37.05
N PRO A 427 -4.43 -18.45 -36.68
CA PRO A 427 -5.56 -18.71 -37.53
C PRO A 427 -5.59 -17.77 -38.75
N THR A 428 -6.16 -18.25 -39.85
CA THR A 428 -6.29 -17.47 -41.09
C THR A 428 -7.68 -16.85 -41.27
N SER A 429 -8.69 -17.35 -40.54
CA SER A 429 -10.07 -16.78 -40.53
C SER A 429 -10.86 -17.33 -39.33
N GLY A 430 -11.86 -16.59 -38.91
CA GLY A 430 -12.92 -17.04 -37.99
C GLY A 430 -12.55 -17.19 -36.52
N SER A 431 -11.26 -17.25 -36.15
CA SER A 431 -10.75 -17.25 -34.78
C SER A 431 -9.47 -16.45 -34.69
N THR A 432 -9.07 -16.12 -33.49
CA THR A 432 -7.84 -15.36 -33.21
C THR A 432 -6.99 -16.11 -32.18
N VAL A 433 -5.67 -15.97 -32.26
CA VAL A 433 -4.77 -16.31 -31.16
C VAL A 433 -4.59 -15.07 -30.30
N THR A 434 -4.55 -15.25 -29.00
CA THR A 434 -4.36 -14.18 -28.04
C THR A 434 -2.96 -14.21 -27.42
N SER A 435 -2.42 -13.02 -27.15
CA SER A 435 -1.22 -12.87 -26.33
C SER A 435 -1.45 -13.36 -24.91
N ALA A 436 -0.41 -13.73 -24.22
CA ALA A 436 -0.47 -14.16 -22.82
C ALA A 436 0.52 -13.38 -21.96
N ALA A 437 0.14 -13.18 -20.70
CA ALA A 437 1.04 -12.67 -19.67
C ALA A 437 1.60 -13.83 -18.85
N ASP A 438 2.88 -13.75 -18.49
CA ASP A 438 3.48 -14.70 -17.57
C ASP A 438 3.26 -14.19 -16.15
N THR A 439 2.57 -14.97 -15.34
CA THR A 439 2.29 -14.64 -13.95
C THR A 439 3.14 -15.48 -13.04
N TYR A 440 3.97 -14.84 -12.25
CA TYR A 440 4.87 -15.47 -11.27
C TYR A 440 4.48 -15.02 -9.86
N VAL A 441 3.43 -15.61 -9.31
CA VAL A 441 2.89 -15.25 -7.99
C VAL A 441 3.89 -15.42 -6.85
N ASN A 442 4.91 -16.23 -7.05
CA ASN A 442 5.98 -16.50 -6.08
C ASN A 442 7.33 -15.85 -6.44
N ALA A 443 7.38 -15.01 -7.45
CA ALA A 443 8.63 -14.35 -7.84
C ALA A 443 8.84 -13.03 -7.08
N ILE A 444 10.09 -12.75 -6.80
CA ILE A 444 10.62 -11.45 -6.43
C ILE A 444 11.64 -11.01 -7.48
N TYR A 445 11.57 -9.72 -7.84
CA TYR A 445 12.58 -9.05 -8.64
C TYR A 445 13.21 -7.95 -7.81
N TRP A 446 14.45 -7.55 -8.11
CA TRP A 446 15.09 -6.42 -7.42
C TRP A 446 15.83 -5.50 -8.36
N SER A 447 15.86 -4.24 -7.99
CA SER A 447 16.54 -3.19 -8.74
C SER A 447 18.06 -3.20 -8.49
N LYS A 448 18.78 -2.40 -9.28
CA LYS A 448 20.15 -2.01 -8.95
C LYS A 448 20.16 -1.12 -7.68
N PRO A 449 21.26 -1.10 -6.93
CA PRO A 449 21.36 -0.27 -5.72
C PRO A 449 21.16 1.21 -6.02
N ASN A 450 20.34 1.87 -5.20
CA ASN A 450 19.97 3.28 -5.36
C ASN A 450 19.34 3.65 -6.72
N GLN A 451 18.86 2.66 -7.46
CA GLN A 451 18.23 2.84 -8.77
C GLN A 451 16.91 2.06 -8.85
N PRO A 452 15.87 2.51 -8.16
CA PRO A 452 14.62 1.76 -8.01
C PRO A 452 13.98 1.35 -9.34
N GLU A 453 14.21 2.10 -10.40
CA GLU A 453 13.61 1.90 -11.72
C GLU A 453 14.46 1.03 -12.66
N HIS A 454 15.62 0.59 -12.23
CA HIS A 454 16.53 -0.20 -13.04
C HIS A 454 16.53 -1.66 -12.60
N VAL A 455 15.71 -2.48 -13.24
CA VAL A 455 15.53 -3.89 -12.90
C VAL A 455 16.02 -4.79 -14.03
N PRO A 456 17.22 -5.39 -13.92
CA PRO A 456 17.68 -6.41 -14.86
C PRO A 456 16.82 -7.68 -14.78
N LEU A 457 16.61 -8.33 -15.90
CA LEU A 457 15.88 -9.62 -15.95
C LEU A 457 16.55 -10.74 -15.17
N VAL A 458 17.85 -10.65 -14.93
CA VAL A 458 18.61 -11.63 -14.15
C VAL A 458 18.47 -11.45 -12.64
N ASN A 459 17.94 -10.31 -12.20
CA ASN A 459 17.74 -9.98 -10.79
C ASN A 459 16.37 -10.49 -10.31
N TYR A 460 16.21 -11.78 -10.20
CA TYR A 460 14.99 -12.40 -9.70
C TYR A 460 15.26 -13.68 -8.91
N ALA A 461 14.31 -14.05 -8.07
CA ALA A 461 14.28 -15.34 -7.41
C ALA A 461 12.84 -15.83 -7.23
N PHE A 462 12.67 -17.14 -7.22
CA PHE A 462 11.42 -17.77 -6.84
C PHE A 462 11.43 -18.13 -5.36
N VAL A 463 10.34 -17.84 -4.68
CA VAL A 463 10.16 -18.05 -3.25
C VAL A 463 9.18 -19.19 -3.03
N GLY A 464 9.62 -20.32 -2.47
CA GLY A 464 8.77 -21.46 -2.18
C GLY A 464 8.01 -22.02 -3.37
N SER A 465 6.80 -22.54 -3.14
CA SER A 465 5.97 -23.16 -4.17
C SER A 465 5.41 -22.15 -5.19
N GLY A 466 5.37 -22.55 -6.48
CA GLY A 466 4.91 -21.70 -7.57
C GLY A 466 3.39 -21.44 -7.61
N ASP A 467 2.61 -22.28 -6.93
CA ASP A 467 1.15 -22.17 -6.83
C ASP A 467 0.67 -21.31 -5.65
N LYS A 468 1.58 -20.89 -4.75
CA LYS A 468 1.29 -20.08 -3.57
C LYS A 468 1.80 -18.65 -3.73
N ALA A 469 0.87 -17.71 -3.61
CA ALA A 469 1.16 -16.30 -3.85
C ALA A 469 1.90 -15.65 -2.67
N ILE A 470 2.85 -14.77 -3.01
CA ILE A 470 3.38 -13.80 -2.06
C ILE A 470 2.27 -12.79 -1.76
N LYS A 471 1.97 -12.58 -0.49
CA LYS A 471 0.93 -11.66 -0.03
C LYS A 471 1.51 -10.33 0.43
N ARG A 472 2.67 -10.36 1.09
CA ARG A 472 3.30 -9.17 1.65
C ARG A 472 4.81 -9.33 1.71
N ILE A 473 5.53 -8.23 1.47
CA ILE A 473 6.97 -8.13 1.74
C ILE A 473 7.22 -6.92 2.62
N ILE A 474 8.02 -7.08 3.66
CA ILE A 474 8.40 -5.99 4.58
C ILE A 474 9.87 -6.13 4.92
N ALA A 475 10.61 -5.04 4.76
CA ALA A 475 12.01 -4.99 5.14
C ALA A 475 12.16 -4.76 6.65
N LEU A 476 12.96 -5.58 7.28
CA LEU A 476 13.58 -5.35 8.57
C LEU A 476 15.02 -4.87 8.36
N ARG A 477 15.72 -4.57 9.43
CA ARG A 477 17.07 -4.04 9.35
C ARG A 477 18.03 -4.99 8.63
N GLU A 478 17.96 -6.28 8.88
CA GLU A 478 18.94 -7.28 8.43
C GLU A 478 18.37 -8.26 7.39
N ALA A 479 17.08 -8.23 7.14
CA ALA A 479 16.42 -9.14 6.20
C ALA A 479 15.15 -8.54 5.60
N LEU A 480 14.83 -8.95 4.38
CA LEU A 480 13.51 -8.75 3.81
C LEU A 480 12.64 -9.96 4.11
N ILE A 481 11.56 -9.77 4.82
CA ILE A 481 10.62 -10.83 5.17
C ILE A 481 9.52 -10.93 4.12
N ILE A 482 9.28 -12.15 3.67
CA ILE A 482 8.27 -12.48 2.67
C ILE A 482 7.20 -13.36 3.31
N MET A 483 5.98 -12.87 3.34
CA MET A 483 4.83 -13.58 3.87
C MET A 483 4.00 -14.14 2.71
N LYS A 484 3.89 -15.46 2.69
CA LYS A 484 3.18 -16.22 1.67
C LYS A 484 2.02 -17.03 2.25
N GLU A 485 1.25 -17.64 1.36
CA GLU A 485 0.19 -18.58 1.72
C GLU A 485 0.71 -19.92 2.27
N ASP A 486 1.97 -20.23 2.07
CA ASP A 486 2.63 -21.49 2.47
C ASP A 486 3.73 -21.30 3.54
N GLY A 487 3.84 -20.10 4.10
CA GLY A 487 4.78 -19.84 5.19
C GLY A 487 5.44 -18.47 5.12
N VAL A 488 6.44 -18.30 5.98
CA VAL A 488 7.27 -17.10 6.09
C VAL A 488 8.67 -17.41 5.58
N PHE A 489 9.18 -16.57 4.70
CA PHE A 489 10.52 -16.65 4.13
C PHE A 489 11.28 -15.38 4.46
N ARG A 490 12.59 -15.45 4.43
CA ARG A 490 13.49 -14.31 4.55
C ARG A 490 14.46 -14.24 3.37
N VAL A 491 14.76 -13.01 2.96
CA VAL A 491 15.83 -12.73 2.01
C VAL A 491 16.95 -12.04 2.77
N THR A 492 18.14 -12.56 2.61
CA THR A 492 19.37 -12.04 3.22
C THR A 492 20.45 -11.87 2.15
N GLY A 493 21.54 -11.21 2.50
CA GLY A 493 22.63 -10.95 1.56
C GLY A 493 22.64 -9.52 1.07
N TYR A 494 23.37 -9.28 0.00
CA TYR A 494 23.55 -7.95 -0.61
C TYR A 494 23.64 -8.09 -2.14
N TYR A 495 23.39 -6.99 -2.81
CA TYR A 495 23.43 -6.95 -4.28
C TYR A 495 24.76 -7.46 -4.86
N PRO A 496 24.76 -8.27 -5.96
CA PRO A 496 23.58 -8.80 -6.65
C PRO A 496 23.05 -10.13 -6.08
N ASN A 497 23.71 -10.69 -5.10
CA ASN A 497 23.51 -12.06 -4.60
C ASN A 497 22.65 -12.08 -3.33
N PHE A 498 21.34 -12.08 -3.50
CA PHE A 498 20.41 -12.30 -2.41
C PHE A 498 20.04 -13.77 -2.29
N GLY A 499 20.04 -14.27 -1.05
CA GLY A 499 19.62 -15.63 -0.71
C GLY A 499 18.21 -15.66 -0.16
N VAL A 500 17.41 -16.64 -0.58
CA VAL A 500 16.04 -16.85 -0.08
C VAL A 500 16.03 -18.09 0.80
N GLU A 501 15.56 -17.96 2.04
CA GLU A 501 15.48 -19.04 3.02
C GLU A 501 14.08 -19.18 3.58
N LEU A 502 13.65 -20.43 3.82
CA LEU A 502 12.40 -20.69 4.55
C LEU A 502 12.65 -20.48 6.05
N MET A 503 11.86 -19.60 6.66
CA MET A 503 11.94 -19.29 8.09
C MET A 503 10.95 -20.12 8.90
N ASP A 504 9.67 -20.13 8.50
CA ASP A 504 8.61 -20.89 9.15
C ASP A 504 7.58 -21.38 8.13
N PRO A 505 7.40 -22.70 7.99
CA PRO A 505 6.40 -23.29 7.08
C PRO A 505 4.98 -23.32 7.68
N THR A 506 4.82 -23.04 8.96
CA THR A 506 3.56 -23.25 9.68
C THR A 506 2.71 -22.01 9.80
N THR A 507 3.33 -20.84 9.90
CA THR A 507 2.64 -19.56 10.08
C THR A 507 2.25 -18.97 8.72
N LYS A 508 0.95 -18.87 8.47
CA LYS A 508 0.38 -18.36 7.22
C LYS A 508 -0.36 -17.06 7.47
N ILE A 509 -0.08 -16.07 6.66
CA ILE A 509 -0.75 -14.77 6.75
C ILE A 509 -2.23 -14.88 6.32
N VAL A 510 -3.13 -14.32 7.12
CA VAL A 510 -4.57 -14.24 6.80
C VAL A 510 -4.86 -13.07 5.89
N GLY A 511 -4.51 -11.86 6.29
CA GLY A 511 -4.75 -10.64 5.51
C GLY A 511 -3.46 -9.90 5.23
N ALA A 512 -3.17 -9.59 3.97
CA ALA A 512 -1.95 -8.89 3.57
C ALA A 512 -1.79 -7.52 4.25
N GLU A 513 -2.90 -6.81 4.45
CA GLU A 513 -2.92 -5.50 5.10
C GLU A 513 -2.70 -5.54 6.60
N THR A 514 -2.81 -6.71 7.24
CA THR A 514 -2.60 -6.84 8.68
C THR A 514 -1.12 -6.80 9.07
N ALA A 515 -0.23 -7.08 8.12
CA ALA A 515 1.20 -7.08 8.39
C ALA A 515 1.77 -5.65 8.38
N ASN A 516 2.43 -5.28 9.47
CA ASN A 516 3.11 -4.00 9.61
C ASN A 516 4.33 -4.14 10.54
N SER A 517 5.30 -3.25 10.39
CA SER A 517 6.50 -3.23 11.23
C SER A 517 6.33 -2.34 12.45
N LEU A 518 6.88 -2.78 13.59
CA LEU A 518 6.98 -2.03 14.83
C LEU A 518 8.26 -2.47 15.56
N ASP A 519 9.11 -1.56 15.97
CA ASP A 519 10.35 -1.85 16.73
C ASP A 519 11.29 -2.89 16.08
N ASN A 520 11.42 -2.85 14.75
CA ASN A 520 12.16 -3.83 13.96
C ASN A 520 11.65 -5.28 14.07
N GLU A 521 10.38 -5.44 14.40
CA GLU A 521 9.62 -6.70 14.36
C GLU A 521 8.42 -6.52 13.42
N ILE A 522 7.95 -7.59 12.78
CA ILE A 522 6.74 -7.56 11.97
C ILE A 522 5.61 -8.23 12.74
N TYR A 523 4.52 -7.51 12.87
CA TYR A 523 3.27 -7.99 13.45
C TYR A 523 2.30 -8.31 12.33
N MET A 524 1.67 -9.49 12.37
CA MET A 524 0.68 -9.90 11.37
C MET A 524 -0.40 -10.80 11.96
N LEU A 525 -1.58 -10.80 11.36
CA LEU A 525 -2.60 -11.80 11.66
C LEU A 525 -2.33 -13.07 10.86
N SER A 526 -2.10 -14.17 11.57
CA SER A 526 -1.97 -15.51 11.01
C SER A 526 -3.20 -16.36 11.34
N GLU A 527 -3.29 -17.54 10.73
CA GLU A 527 -4.33 -18.54 11.06
C GLU A 527 -4.25 -19.01 12.53
N GLN A 528 -3.08 -18.88 13.15
CA GLN A 528 -2.84 -19.27 14.54
C GLN A 528 -3.08 -18.13 15.54
N GLY A 529 -3.31 -16.91 15.07
CA GLY A 529 -3.43 -15.70 15.88
C GLY A 529 -2.47 -14.60 15.41
N VAL A 530 -2.23 -13.60 16.25
CA VAL A 530 -1.27 -12.54 15.92
C VAL A 530 0.15 -13.07 16.13
N ALA A 531 0.89 -13.14 15.02
CA ALA A 531 2.29 -13.54 15.00
C ALA A 531 3.21 -12.31 15.00
N VAL A 532 4.33 -12.44 15.66
CA VAL A 532 5.47 -11.52 15.61
C VAL A 532 6.63 -12.23 14.95
N ILE A 533 7.20 -11.59 13.94
CA ILE A 533 8.35 -12.08 13.19
C ILE A 533 9.53 -11.17 13.46
N SER A 534 10.60 -11.76 13.95
CA SER A 534 11.92 -11.15 14.12
C SER A 534 12.97 -12.13 13.59
N ASP A 535 13.82 -12.67 14.44
CA ASP A 535 14.73 -13.78 14.12
C ASP A 535 13.98 -15.12 14.13
N ASP A 536 12.89 -15.20 14.87
CA ASP A 536 11.96 -16.32 14.97
C ASP A 536 10.51 -15.84 14.76
N VAL A 537 9.58 -16.79 14.70
CA VAL A 537 8.14 -16.53 14.61
C VAL A 537 7.47 -16.97 15.91
N ARG A 538 6.78 -16.06 16.58
CA ARG A 538 6.09 -16.32 17.84
C ARG A 538 4.67 -15.77 17.84
N ILE A 539 3.74 -16.48 18.45
CA ILE A 539 2.35 -16.05 18.62
C ILE A 539 2.23 -15.28 19.95
N ILE A 540 1.67 -14.09 19.90
CA ILE A 540 1.51 -13.20 21.07
C ILE A 540 0.05 -13.02 21.48
N SER A 541 -0.90 -13.49 20.69
CA SER A 541 -2.34 -13.30 20.92
C SER A 541 -2.96 -14.35 21.85
N THR A 542 -2.18 -15.20 22.50
CA THR A 542 -2.67 -16.23 23.42
C THR A 542 -3.74 -15.72 24.41
N PRO A 543 -3.61 -14.51 25.02
CA PRO A 543 -4.62 -14.02 25.95
C PRO A 543 -6.00 -13.73 25.32
N ILE A 544 -6.06 -13.47 24.02
CA ILE A 544 -7.29 -13.13 23.27
C ILE A 544 -7.59 -14.14 22.16
N GLN A 545 -7.00 -15.32 22.25
CA GLN A 545 -7.04 -16.33 21.19
C GLN A 545 -8.44 -16.83 20.87
N ASP A 546 -9.28 -16.99 21.88
CA ASP A 546 -10.68 -17.40 21.76
C ASP A 546 -11.49 -16.41 20.89
N GLN A 547 -11.33 -15.10 21.16
CA GLN A 547 -12.00 -14.05 20.39
C GLN A 547 -11.46 -13.97 18.95
N LEU A 548 -10.15 -13.98 18.78
CA LEU A 548 -9.53 -13.92 17.45
C LEU A 548 -9.88 -15.15 16.62
N LYS A 549 -9.82 -16.35 17.20
CA LYS A 549 -10.15 -17.57 16.47
C LYS A 549 -11.61 -17.58 16.03
N SER A 550 -12.52 -17.21 16.91
CA SER A 550 -13.94 -17.10 16.57
C SER A 550 -14.19 -16.12 15.43
N LEU A 551 -13.50 -14.97 15.42
CA LEU A 551 -13.61 -13.98 14.34
C LEU A 551 -13.00 -14.49 13.02
N VAL A 552 -11.85 -15.14 13.07
CA VAL A 552 -11.19 -15.68 11.89
C VAL A 552 -12.01 -16.82 11.27
N ASP A 553 -12.49 -17.76 12.09
CA ASP A 553 -13.26 -18.90 11.62
C ASP A 553 -14.60 -18.48 10.96
N THR A 554 -15.26 -17.45 11.50
CA THR A 554 -16.54 -16.96 10.97
C THR A 554 -16.41 -15.97 9.83
N ASN A 555 -15.33 -15.18 9.78
CA ASN A 555 -15.21 -14.03 8.88
C ASN A 555 -13.93 -14.05 8.02
N LEU A 556 -13.34 -15.21 7.77
CA LEU A 556 -12.04 -15.33 7.09
C LEU A 556 -11.95 -14.55 5.77
N THR A 557 -12.95 -14.71 4.90
CA THR A 557 -12.97 -14.03 3.59
C THR A 557 -13.09 -12.52 3.73
N LEU A 558 -13.89 -12.07 4.68
CA LEU A 558 -14.08 -10.66 4.97
C LEU A 558 -12.80 -10.05 5.56
N ILE A 559 -12.17 -10.71 6.51
CA ILE A 559 -10.89 -10.28 7.11
C ILE A 559 -9.79 -10.16 6.05
N LYS A 560 -9.71 -11.11 5.10
CA LYS A 560 -8.77 -11.03 3.97
C LYS A 560 -8.96 -9.78 3.11
N SER A 561 -10.19 -9.28 2.99
CA SER A 561 -10.53 -8.14 2.13
C SER A 561 -10.45 -6.80 2.83
N ILE A 562 -10.91 -6.70 4.08
CA ILE A 562 -11.04 -5.43 4.81
C ILE A 562 -10.14 -5.33 6.04
N GLY A 563 -9.68 -6.44 6.63
CA GLY A 563 -8.81 -6.42 7.81
C GLY A 563 -7.47 -5.73 7.52
N TRP A 564 -6.99 -4.90 8.45
CA TRP A 564 -5.71 -4.22 8.33
C TRP A 564 -5.06 -3.98 9.69
N GLY A 565 -3.76 -3.70 9.67
CA GLY A 565 -2.99 -3.44 10.88
C GLY A 565 -2.03 -2.27 10.70
N VAL A 566 -1.65 -1.63 11.79
CA VAL A 566 -0.68 -0.53 11.77
C VAL A 566 0.23 -0.61 13.00
N GLY A 567 1.53 -0.43 12.78
CA GLY A 567 2.52 -0.24 13.83
C GLY A 567 2.62 1.24 14.20
N TYR A 568 2.36 1.57 15.44
CA TYR A 568 2.41 2.93 15.96
C TYR A 568 3.62 3.10 16.88
N GLN A 569 4.77 3.40 16.25
CA GLN A 569 6.09 3.41 16.89
C GLN A 569 6.16 4.33 18.12
N SER A 570 5.65 5.56 18.03
CA SER A 570 5.75 6.53 19.13
C SER A 570 4.98 6.13 20.39
N ASP A 571 3.98 5.28 20.24
CA ASP A 571 3.15 4.78 21.33
C ASP A 571 3.42 3.29 21.65
N ASN A 572 4.40 2.69 20.97
CA ASN A 572 4.76 1.27 21.09
C ASN A 572 3.56 0.33 20.94
N LYS A 573 2.68 0.61 19.98
CA LYS A 573 1.44 -0.15 19.78
C LYS A 573 1.39 -0.78 18.40
N TYR A 574 0.88 -2.00 18.34
CA TYR A 574 0.34 -2.59 17.14
C TYR A 574 -1.19 -2.60 17.23
N CYS A 575 -1.85 -1.96 16.26
CA CYS A 575 -3.31 -1.90 16.19
C CYS A 575 -3.80 -2.76 15.03
N LEU A 576 -4.59 -3.80 15.35
CA LEU A 576 -5.17 -4.73 14.39
C LEU A 576 -6.67 -4.46 14.26
N TYR A 577 -7.10 -3.93 13.12
CA TYR A 577 -8.48 -3.58 12.82
C TYR A 577 -9.20 -4.73 12.12
N LEU A 578 -10.31 -5.20 12.70
CA LEU A 578 -11.09 -6.33 12.22
C LEU A 578 -12.59 -6.03 12.22
N PRO A 579 -13.38 -6.71 11.35
CA PRO A 579 -14.83 -6.69 11.45
C PRO A 579 -15.28 -7.38 12.74
N SER A 580 -16.38 -6.95 13.31
CA SER A 580 -17.02 -7.61 14.46
C SER A 580 -18.09 -8.62 14.03
N ALA A 581 -18.69 -8.42 12.85
CA ALA A 581 -19.75 -9.25 12.29
C ALA A 581 -19.51 -9.53 10.79
N SER A 582 -20.14 -10.60 10.31
CA SER A 582 -20.06 -10.99 8.87
C SER A 582 -20.76 -10.01 7.92
N THR A 583 -21.60 -9.14 8.44
CA THR A 583 -22.32 -8.11 7.69
C THR A 583 -21.55 -6.78 7.57
N ASP A 584 -20.41 -6.67 8.27
CA ASP A 584 -19.61 -5.46 8.26
C ASP A 584 -19.00 -5.22 6.88
N THR A 585 -18.98 -3.98 6.42
CA THR A 585 -18.34 -3.57 5.16
C THR A 585 -16.98 -2.89 5.38
N TYR A 586 -16.62 -2.66 6.64
CA TYR A 586 -15.37 -2.08 7.12
C TYR A 586 -15.06 -2.63 8.52
N PRO A 587 -13.82 -2.54 8.99
CA PRO A 587 -13.47 -2.87 10.37
C PRO A 587 -14.18 -1.97 11.37
N THR A 588 -14.85 -2.58 12.35
CA THR A 588 -15.63 -1.89 13.38
C THR A 588 -14.94 -1.86 14.73
N GLN A 589 -13.91 -2.67 14.91
CA GLN A 589 -13.13 -2.76 16.14
C GLN A 589 -11.64 -2.94 15.85
N SER A 590 -10.81 -2.62 16.84
CA SER A 590 -9.39 -2.93 16.79
C SER A 590 -8.90 -3.57 18.08
N PHE A 591 -8.05 -4.60 17.94
CA PHE A 591 -7.27 -5.15 19.03
C PHE A 591 -5.93 -4.44 19.06
N VAL A 592 -5.59 -3.86 20.19
CA VAL A 592 -4.39 -3.05 20.35
C VAL A 592 -3.44 -3.77 21.29
N PHE A 593 -2.26 -4.09 20.80
CA PHE A 593 -1.17 -4.64 21.58
C PHE A 593 -0.16 -3.55 21.91
N ASN A 594 0.10 -3.36 23.19
CA ASN A 594 1.17 -2.49 23.64
C ASN A 594 2.45 -3.29 23.82
N ASN A 595 3.47 -3.01 23.02
CA ASN A 595 4.73 -3.77 23.04
C ASN A 595 5.55 -3.55 24.32
N GLN A 596 5.40 -2.42 25.02
CA GLN A 596 6.11 -2.12 26.25
C GLN A 596 5.50 -2.84 27.46
N THR A 597 4.18 -2.81 27.60
CA THR A 597 3.48 -3.43 28.74
C THR A 597 3.07 -4.88 28.47
N LYS A 598 3.18 -5.35 27.22
CA LYS A 598 2.77 -6.68 26.76
C LYS A 598 1.30 -6.97 27.01
N THR A 599 0.46 -5.93 26.96
CA THR A 599 -0.99 -6.02 27.25
C THR A 599 -1.82 -5.83 25.99
N TRP A 600 -2.96 -6.52 25.96
CA TRP A 600 -4.00 -6.34 24.95
C TRP A 600 -5.13 -5.48 25.49
N VAL A 601 -5.71 -4.65 24.63
CA VAL A 601 -6.97 -3.91 24.85
C VAL A 601 -7.77 -3.88 23.56
N ARG A 602 -9.05 -3.52 23.63
CA ARG A 602 -9.92 -3.40 22.47
C ARG A 602 -10.42 -1.98 22.31
N HIS A 603 -10.36 -1.43 21.08
CA HIS A 603 -10.98 -0.15 20.76
C HIS A 603 -12.13 -0.34 19.78
N THR A 604 -13.22 0.38 19.99
CA THR A 604 -14.40 0.38 19.12
C THR A 604 -14.36 1.60 18.18
N VAL A 605 -13.28 1.70 17.36
CA VAL A 605 -13.07 2.77 16.41
C VAL A 605 -13.18 2.19 15.01
N PRO A 606 -14.24 2.51 14.25
CA PRO A 606 -14.37 2.06 12.88
C PRO A 606 -13.43 2.85 11.96
N ALA A 607 -12.73 2.17 11.05
CA ALA A 607 -11.89 2.82 10.06
C ALA A 607 -11.65 1.93 8.83
N TYR A 608 -11.66 2.51 7.63
CA TYR A 608 -11.36 1.78 6.40
C TYR A 608 -9.89 1.40 6.30
N THR A 609 -9.00 2.29 6.72
CA THR A 609 -7.55 2.16 6.67
C THR A 609 -6.90 3.22 7.55
N GLY A 610 -5.59 3.09 7.78
CA GLY A 610 -4.84 4.08 8.53
C GLY A 610 -3.34 4.02 8.26
N VAL A 611 -2.68 5.12 8.57
CA VAL A 611 -1.21 5.25 8.47
C VAL A 611 -0.70 6.12 9.61
N VAL A 612 0.52 5.85 10.04
CA VAL A 612 1.23 6.68 11.01
C VAL A 612 2.17 7.63 10.27
N TYR A 613 2.04 8.91 10.57
CA TYR A 613 2.92 9.95 10.03
C TYR A 613 3.20 11.01 11.11
N ASN A 614 4.44 11.46 11.21
CA ASN A 614 4.87 12.46 12.20
C ASN A 614 4.36 12.16 13.62
N ASN A 615 4.53 10.91 14.06
CA ASN A 615 4.14 10.43 15.39
C ASN A 615 2.63 10.57 15.71
N ARG A 616 1.78 10.59 14.69
CA ARG A 616 0.33 10.58 14.84
C ARG A 616 -0.29 9.52 13.94
N LEU A 617 -1.35 8.91 14.42
CA LEU A 617 -2.17 7.96 13.66
C LEU A 617 -3.23 8.75 12.88
N TYR A 618 -3.32 8.46 11.60
CA TYR A 618 -4.37 8.97 10.72
C TYR A 618 -5.25 7.83 10.28
N LEU A 619 -6.57 8.02 10.31
CA LEU A 619 -7.58 7.03 9.97
C LEU A 619 -8.51 7.56 8.86
N ALA A 620 -8.87 6.71 7.92
CA ALA A 620 -9.97 6.99 7.00
C ALA A 620 -11.29 6.63 7.69
N ASP A 621 -12.09 7.64 8.00
CA ASP A 621 -13.35 7.47 8.72
C ASP A 621 -14.40 6.75 7.88
N THR A 622 -15.33 6.09 8.56
CA THR A 622 -16.43 5.32 7.96
C THR A 622 -17.77 6.03 8.02
N GLY A 623 -17.93 6.95 8.95
CA GLY A 623 -19.18 7.68 9.21
C GLY A 623 -19.16 9.12 8.72
N SER A 624 -18.00 9.68 8.42
CA SER A 624 -17.83 11.03 7.90
C SER A 624 -16.86 11.03 6.71
N ASN A 625 -16.96 12.06 5.88
CA ASN A 625 -16.07 12.21 4.72
C ASN A 625 -14.74 12.85 5.13
N TYR A 626 -14.07 12.32 6.14
CA TYR A 626 -12.82 12.87 6.63
C TYR A 626 -11.73 11.82 6.79
N ILE A 627 -10.50 12.25 6.63
CA ILE A 627 -9.36 11.62 7.28
C ILE A 627 -9.25 12.23 8.67
N LEU A 628 -9.30 11.37 9.67
CA LEU A 628 -9.16 11.70 11.07
C LEU A 628 -7.69 11.64 11.47
N LYS A 629 -7.32 12.42 12.46
CA LYS A 629 -5.98 12.48 13.04
C LYS A 629 -6.06 12.29 14.54
N ASP A 630 -5.20 11.46 15.09
CA ASP A 630 -5.07 11.22 16.53
C ASP A 630 -4.78 12.51 17.30
N ARG A 631 -5.51 12.75 18.39
CA ARG A 631 -5.33 13.88 19.27
C ARG A 631 -4.19 13.65 20.23
N LYS A 632 -3.19 14.50 20.18
CA LYS A 632 -2.04 14.55 21.08
C LYS A 632 -1.72 16.02 21.42
N ASN A 633 -2.74 16.75 21.84
CA ASN A 633 -2.61 18.16 22.16
C ASN A 633 -2.38 18.40 23.65
N TYR A 634 -2.35 17.30 24.46
CA TYR A 634 -2.18 17.33 25.92
C TYR A 634 -3.25 18.17 26.63
N THR A 635 -4.48 18.09 26.10
CA THR A 635 -5.66 18.73 26.66
C THR A 635 -6.74 17.70 26.99
N TYR A 636 -7.72 18.06 27.78
CA TYR A 636 -8.87 17.19 28.07
C TYR A 636 -9.69 16.83 26.81
N LEU A 637 -9.61 17.66 25.75
CA LEU A 637 -10.22 17.34 24.44
C LEU A 637 -9.60 16.12 23.75
N ASP A 638 -8.42 15.69 24.17
CA ASP A 638 -7.80 14.50 23.64
C ASP A 638 -8.60 13.22 23.95
N TYR A 639 -9.51 13.29 24.92
CA TYR A 639 -10.37 12.18 25.34
C TYR A 639 -11.81 12.25 24.79
N ALA A 640 -11.98 12.84 23.63
CA ALA A 640 -13.25 12.87 22.89
C ALA A 640 -13.02 12.65 21.40
N ASP A 641 -13.91 11.89 20.76
CA ASP A 641 -13.93 11.72 19.31
C ASP A 641 -14.67 12.85 18.63
N HIS A 642 -14.27 13.19 17.39
CA HIS A 642 -15.04 14.10 16.56
C HIS A 642 -16.25 13.37 15.99
N ALA A 643 -17.42 13.98 16.07
CA ALA A 643 -18.64 13.39 15.56
C ALA A 643 -19.28 14.20 14.44
N ILE A 644 -19.65 15.45 14.75
CA ILE A 644 -20.51 16.23 13.89
C ILE A 644 -20.03 17.68 13.86
N THR A 645 -19.96 18.25 12.67
CA THR A 645 -19.89 19.69 12.47
C THR A 645 -21.30 20.19 12.13
N THR A 646 -21.84 21.08 12.93
CA THR A 646 -23.17 21.66 12.76
C THR A 646 -23.14 23.15 13.13
N SER A 647 -24.29 23.78 13.23
CA SER A 647 -24.40 25.14 13.71
C SER A 647 -25.49 25.25 14.78
N ILE A 648 -25.23 26.07 15.77
CA ILE A 648 -26.24 26.43 16.75
C ILE A 648 -27.26 27.37 16.08
N SER A 649 -28.53 26.98 16.10
CA SER A 649 -29.65 27.76 15.54
C SER A 649 -30.38 28.57 16.57
N ALA A 650 -30.46 28.13 17.84
CA ALA A 650 -31.05 28.87 18.94
C ALA A 650 -30.41 28.47 20.28
N ILE A 651 -30.42 29.45 21.21
CA ILE A 651 -29.90 29.28 22.57
C ILE A 651 -30.96 29.81 23.54
N ASN A 652 -31.38 28.95 24.47
CA ASN A 652 -32.27 29.31 25.58
C ASN A 652 -31.65 28.83 26.88
N SER A 653 -30.86 29.67 27.51
CA SER A 653 -30.09 29.34 28.72
C SER A 653 -29.15 28.12 28.48
N THR A 654 -29.42 27.00 29.08
CA THR A 654 -28.68 25.75 28.90
C THR A 654 -29.27 24.82 27.83
N THR A 655 -30.39 25.18 27.23
CA THR A 655 -31.01 24.44 26.13
C THR A 655 -30.50 25.00 24.79
N ILE A 656 -29.89 24.14 23.99
CA ILE A 656 -29.29 24.49 22.71
C ILE A 656 -30.05 23.77 21.60
N THR A 657 -30.37 24.48 20.53
CA THR A 657 -30.92 23.93 19.30
C THR A 657 -29.87 23.96 18.20
N VAL A 658 -29.68 22.86 17.47
CA VAL A 658 -28.76 22.78 16.33
C VAL A 658 -29.52 22.57 15.03
N ALA A 659 -28.88 22.94 13.92
CA ALA A 659 -29.49 22.91 12.61
C ALA A 659 -29.70 21.48 12.10
N SER A 660 -28.84 20.51 12.49
CA SER A 660 -28.89 19.12 12.03
C SER A 660 -28.08 18.19 12.93
N GLY A 661 -28.32 16.90 12.85
CA GLY A 661 -27.47 15.87 13.45
C GLY A 661 -27.78 15.49 14.89
N VAL A 662 -28.94 15.87 15.46
CA VAL A 662 -29.30 15.62 16.85
C VAL A 662 -29.49 14.14 17.16
N ASP A 663 -29.89 13.34 16.19
CA ASP A 663 -30.13 11.90 16.38
C ASP A 663 -28.86 11.12 16.76
N ASN A 664 -27.70 11.67 16.46
CA ASN A 664 -26.41 11.05 16.78
C ASN A 664 -25.76 11.62 18.06
N ILE A 665 -26.46 12.47 18.79
CA ILE A 665 -25.95 13.08 20.03
C ILE A 665 -26.38 12.25 21.23
N SER A 666 -25.46 12.03 22.15
CA SER A 666 -25.67 11.30 23.38
C SER A 666 -25.35 12.14 24.61
N VAL A 667 -25.95 11.77 25.74
CA VAL A 667 -25.57 12.35 27.03
C VAL A 667 -24.12 11.97 27.35
N GLY A 668 -23.33 12.97 27.73
CA GLY A 668 -21.87 12.84 27.93
C GLY A 668 -21.05 13.39 26.78
N ASP A 669 -21.64 13.61 25.61
CA ASP A 669 -20.95 14.30 24.50
C ASP A 669 -20.65 15.75 24.83
N VAL A 670 -19.76 16.39 24.09
CA VAL A 670 -19.32 17.75 24.35
C VAL A 670 -19.70 18.66 23.18
N LEU A 671 -20.47 19.72 23.47
CA LEU A 671 -20.63 20.83 22.55
C LEU A 671 -19.38 21.71 22.60
N TYR A 672 -18.78 21.97 21.44
CA TYR A 672 -17.53 22.70 21.30
C TYR A 672 -17.63 23.78 20.20
N GLN A 673 -17.37 25.01 20.55
CA GLN A 673 -17.21 26.13 19.61
C GLN A 673 -15.78 26.68 19.58
N SER A 674 -15.11 26.70 20.72
CA SER A 674 -13.70 27.09 20.86
C SER A 674 -13.10 26.48 22.13
N THR A 675 -11.82 26.68 22.34
CA THR A 675 -11.09 26.19 23.52
C THR A 675 -11.64 26.75 24.86
N SER A 676 -12.37 27.88 24.81
CA SER A 676 -13.05 28.49 25.97
C SER A 676 -14.57 28.32 25.96
N LEU A 677 -15.16 27.92 24.85
CA LEU A 677 -16.59 27.76 24.65
C LEU A 677 -16.91 26.29 24.38
N PHE A 678 -17.03 25.50 25.43
CA PHE A 678 -17.42 24.09 25.39
C PHE A 678 -18.22 23.73 26.64
N SER A 679 -19.08 22.72 26.54
CA SER A 679 -19.86 22.20 27.67
C SER A 679 -20.34 20.77 27.41
N VAL A 680 -20.50 19.99 28.49
CA VAL A 680 -20.96 18.60 28.40
C VAL A 680 -22.49 18.58 28.23
N ILE A 681 -22.97 17.71 27.36
CA ILE A 681 -24.39 17.52 27.09
C ILE A 681 -24.98 16.60 28.16
N THR A 682 -26.00 17.08 28.84
CA THR A 682 -26.65 16.41 29.98
C THR A 682 -28.01 15.82 29.65
N GLY A 683 -28.63 16.24 28.55
CA GLY A 683 -29.91 15.71 28.09
C GLY A 683 -30.10 15.96 26.61
N VAL A 684 -30.75 15.04 25.91
CA VAL A 684 -31.02 15.14 24.47
C VAL A 684 -32.49 14.92 24.20
N THR A 685 -33.06 15.76 23.35
CA THR A 685 -34.48 15.67 22.91
C THR A 685 -34.50 15.65 21.38
N PRO A 686 -34.34 14.49 20.76
CA PRO A 686 -34.21 14.39 19.29
C PRO A 686 -35.40 14.95 18.54
N SER A 687 -36.62 14.77 19.06
CA SER A 687 -37.86 15.22 18.41
C SER A 687 -37.97 16.75 18.22
N SER A 688 -37.28 17.51 19.02
CA SER A 688 -37.23 18.99 18.93
C SER A 688 -35.93 19.55 18.36
N GLY A 689 -34.98 18.68 18.01
CA GLY A 689 -33.68 19.13 17.55
C GLY A 689 -32.85 19.83 18.64
N THR A 690 -33.13 19.52 19.93
CA THR A 690 -32.55 20.24 21.08
C THR A 690 -31.81 19.28 22.01
N PHE A 691 -30.85 19.86 22.73
CA PHE A 691 -30.18 19.20 23.85
C PHE A 691 -29.88 20.20 24.96
N THR A 692 -29.66 19.70 26.14
CA THR A 692 -29.29 20.52 27.32
C THR A 692 -27.80 20.33 27.61
N VAL A 693 -27.15 21.41 27.98
CA VAL A 693 -25.74 21.41 28.40
C VAL A 693 -25.64 21.66 29.90
N ASN A 694 -24.56 21.21 30.51
CA ASN A 694 -24.32 21.40 31.94
C ASN A 694 -24.25 22.88 32.32
N SER A 695 -23.60 23.68 31.48
CA SER A 695 -23.52 25.15 31.62
C SER A 695 -23.39 25.82 30.24
N ASN A 696 -23.85 27.05 30.13
CA ASN A 696 -23.64 27.83 28.93
C ASN A 696 -22.48 28.81 29.15
N PRO A 697 -21.29 28.60 28.61
CA PRO A 697 -20.14 29.47 28.78
C PRO A 697 -20.20 30.73 27.91
N GLY A 698 -21.33 31.00 27.25
CA GLY A 698 -21.49 32.13 26.32
C GLY A 698 -21.48 31.66 24.84
N PHE A 699 -22.07 30.51 24.56
CA PHE A 699 -22.24 30.04 23.17
C PHE A 699 -22.96 31.09 22.31
N THR A 700 -22.60 31.14 21.05
CA THR A 700 -23.19 32.01 20.04
C THR A 700 -23.89 31.20 18.95
N VAL A 701 -24.86 31.83 18.27
CA VAL A 701 -25.50 31.22 17.09
C VAL A 701 -24.50 31.26 15.93
N ALA A 702 -23.73 30.17 15.83
CA ALA A 702 -22.63 30.02 14.87
C ALA A 702 -22.29 28.53 14.70
N ALA A 703 -21.35 28.24 13.81
CA ALA A 703 -20.81 26.91 13.63
C ALA A 703 -20.28 26.33 14.94
N CYS A 704 -20.54 25.07 15.16
CA CYS A 704 -20.05 24.31 16.32
C CYS A 704 -19.73 22.86 15.94
N SER A 705 -18.99 22.20 16.79
CA SER A 705 -18.73 20.76 16.70
C SER A 705 -19.29 20.06 17.92
N ILE A 706 -19.80 18.85 17.70
CA ILE A 706 -20.18 17.97 18.79
C ILE A 706 -19.16 16.84 18.81
N LEU A 707 -18.48 16.70 19.92
CA LEU A 707 -17.46 15.70 20.14
C LEU A 707 -18.06 14.52 20.90
N HIS A 708 -17.99 13.32 20.33
CA HIS A 708 -18.51 12.13 20.99
C HIS A 708 -17.65 11.75 22.19
N SER A 709 -18.33 11.39 23.27
CA SER A 709 -17.68 10.81 24.42
C SER A 709 -17.15 9.41 24.12
N ILE A 710 -15.95 9.14 24.59
CA ILE A 710 -15.35 7.81 24.49
C ILE A 710 -15.92 6.96 25.62
N VAL A 711 -16.74 5.96 25.26
CA VAL A 711 -17.31 5.01 26.21
C VAL A 711 -16.26 3.99 26.59
N THR A 712 -15.82 4.00 27.85
CA THR A 712 -14.88 3.02 28.39
C THR A 712 -15.59 1.97 29.21
N ASP A 713 -15.23 0.70 29.01
CA ASP A 713 -15.75 -0.42 29.82
C ASP A 713 -14.57 -1.31 30.26
N ILE A 714 -14.44 -1.49 31.56
CA ILE A 714 -13.46 -2.37 32.20
C ILE A 714 -14.23 -3.40 33.02
N LYS A 715 -14.06 -4.68 32.72
CA LYS A 715 -14.62 -5.77 33.51
C LYS A 715 -13.51 -6.68 33.97
N TRP A 716 -13.28 -6.74 35.24
CA TRP A 716 -12.29 -7.66 35.80
C TRP A 716 -12.78 -9.10 35.72
N GLY A 717 -11.84 -10.02 35.61
CA GLY A 717 -12.08 -11.45 35.78
C GLY A 717 -12.60 -11.78 37.18
N PRO A 718 -13.08 -12.99 37.38
CA PRO A 718 -13.64 -13.39 38.66
C PRO A 718 -12.67 -13.21 39.84
N ILE A 719 -13.14 -12.54 40.88
CA ILE A 719 -12.39 -12.32 42.11
C ILE A 719 -12.76 -13.45 43.06
N THR A 720 -11.86 -14.42 43.25
CA THR A 720 -12.08 -15.65 43.96
C THR A 720 -11.41 -15.72 45.33
N SER A 721 -10.41 -14.86 45.62
CA SER A 721 -9.64 -14.86 46.89
C SER A 721 -9.25 -16.28 47.38
N ASP A 722 -8.18 -16.82 46.90
CA ASP A 722 -7.51 -18.09 47.24
C ASP A 722 -8.27 -19.41 47.00
N ASN A 723 -9.55 -19.48 47.11
CA ASN A 723 -10.34 -20.70 46.91
C ASN A 723 -11.68 -20.40 46.27
N ALA A 724 -11.88 -20.81 45.03
CA ALA A 724 -13.09 -20.61 44.26
C ALA A 724 -14.29 -21.43 44.81
N GLY A 725 -14.05 -22.53 45.52
CA GLY A 725 -15.09 -23.38 46.09
C GLY A 725 -15.68 -22.85 47.40
N VAL A 726 -15.12 -21.79 47.99
CA VAL A 726 -15.55 -21.25 49.26
C VAL A 726 -16.32 -19.97 49.11
N GLN A 727 -17.54 -19.92 49.64
CA GLN A 727 -18.35 -18.71 49.67
C GLN A 727 -17.73 -17.68 50.62
N LYS A 728 -17.62 -16.46 50.20
CA LYS A 728 -17.00 -15.31 50.87
C LYS A 728 -18.01 -14.22 51.10
N HIS A 729 -17.73 -13.35 52.06
CA HIS A 729 -18.52 -12.16 52.31
C HIS A 729 -17.71 -10.90 51.91
N TYR A 730 -18.00 -10.35 50.76
CA TYR A 730 -17.37 -9.14 50.23
C TYR A 730 -18.09 -7.89 50.76
N HIS A 731 -17.33 -6.92 51.29
CA HIS A 731 -17.89 -5.73 51.92
C HIS A 731 -17.81 -4.49 51.04
N THR A 732 -16.60 -4.14 50.65
CA THR A 732 -16.36 -2.88 49.92
C THR A 732 -15.37 -3.04 48.80
N VAL A 733 -15.54 -2.24 47.82
CA VAL A 733 -14.59 -2.00 46.73
C VAL A 733 -13.99 -0.61 46.85
N GLN A 734 -12.70 -0.52 46.76
CA GLN A 734 -11.98 0.76 46.71
C GLN A 734 -11.28 0.88 45.36
N MET A 735 -11.61 1.94 44.61
CA MET A 735 -10.95 2.27 43.33
C MET A 735 -9.94 3.37 43.58
N LEU A 736 -8.70 3.13 43.15
CA LEU A 736 -7.59 4.04 43.34
C LEU A 736 -7.31 4.78 42.04
N PHE A 737 -7.65 6.05 42.01
CA PHE A 737 -7.35 6.92 40.88
C PHE A 737 -6.14 7.82 41.18
N LYS A 738 -5.25 7.95 40.21
CA LYS A 738 -4.19 8.98 40.20
C LYS A 738 -4.78 10.30 39.71
N GLU A 739 -5.57 10.27 38.65
CA GLU A 739 -6.45 11.35 38.22
C GLU A 739 -7.88 10.83 38.26
N ASP A 740 -8.78 11.59 38.87
CA ASP A 740 -10.18 11.19 39.02
C ASP A 740 -10.99 11.57 37.78
N PHE A 741 -12.05 10.83 37.47
CA PHE A 741 -12.93 11.12 36.33
C PHE A 741 -13.85 12.33 36.62
N THR A 742 -14.34 12.94 35.54
CA THR A 742 -15.38 13.97 35.57
C THR A 742 -16.76 13.35 35.32
N GLY A 743 -17.80 13.97 35.84
CA GLY A 743 -19.18 13.49 35.67
C GLY A 743 -19.50 12.27 36.52
N THR A 744 -20.24 11.33 35.97
CA THR A 744 -20.64 10.08 36.63
C THR A 744 -20.05 8.87 35.92
N ALA A 745 -19.66 7.87 36.72
CA ALA A 745 -19.30 6.56 36.25
C ALA A 745 -20.26 5.52 36.84
N THR A 746 -20.37 4.37 36.26
CA THR A 746 -21.15 3.26 36.80
C THR A 746 -20.20 2.14 37.25
N LEU A 747 -20.44 1.66 38.46
CA LEU A 747 -19.79 0.47 38.97
C LEU A 747 -20.85 -0.63 39.03
N ALA A 748 -20.65 -1.71 38.29
CA ALA A 748 -21.60 -2.83 38.28
C ALA A 748 -20.97 -4.05 38.97
N PHE A 749 -21.82 -4.77 39.70
CA PHE A 749 -21.48 -5.95 40.45
C PHE A 749 -22.30 -7.15 39.95
N GLN A 750 -21.62 -8.25 39.70
CA GLN A 750 -22.24 -9.54 39.35
C GLN A 750 -21.63 -10.64 40.20
N SER A 751 -22.37 -11.67 40.53
CA SER A 751 -21.87 -12.79 41.34
C SER A 751 -22.31 -14.11 40.73
N ASP A 752 -21.63 -15.21 41.11
CA ASP A 752 -21.98 -16.59 40.74
C ASP A 752 -23.38 -16.98 41.18
N ILE A 753 -23.87 -16.44 42.31
CA ILE A 753 -25.20 -16.73 42.83
C ILE A 753 -26.30 -15.95 42.11
N GLN A 754 -25.98 -14.72 41.66
CA GLN A 754 -26.93 -13.84 40.97
C GLN A 754 -26.30 -13.24 39.74
N ASN A 755 -26.69 -13.71 38.59
CA ASN A 755 -26.14 -13.30 37.30
C ASN A 755 -26.61 -11.90 36.83
N SER A 756 -27.63 -11.29 37.52
CA SER A 756 -28.03 -9.90 37.24
C SER A 756 -26.95 -8.91 37.67
N GLU A 757 -26.78 -7.82 36.96
CA GLU A 757 -25.89 -6.73 37.34
C GLU A 757 -26.61 -5.78 38.29
N ASP A 758 -26.02 -5.49 39.47
CA ASP A 758 -26.44 -4.41 40.37
C ASP A 758 -25.54 -3.22 40.12
N ILE A 759 -26.14 -2.08 39.72
CA ILE A 759 -25.41 -0.90 39.27
C ILE A 759 -25.40 0.16 40.37
N VAL A 760 -24.24 0.71 40.68
CA VAL A 760 -24.05 1.83 41.59
C VAL A 760 -23.40 3.00 40.82
N THR A 761 -23.98 4.17 40.93
CA THR A 761 -23.43 5.38 40.31
C THR A 761 -22.36 6.00 41.21
N LEU A 762 -21.16 6.17 40.64
CA LEU A 762 -20.07 6.92 41.26
C LEU A 762 -20.09 8.35 40.69
N ARG A 763 -19.99 9.33 41.59
CA ARG A 763 -19.77 10.73 41.17
C ARG A 763 -18.28 11.07 41.21
N GLY A 764 -17.74 11.53 40.08
CA GLY A 764 -16.36 12.01 40.00
C GLY A 764 -16.19 13.32 40.76
N THR A 765 -14.95 13.63 41.14
CA THR A 765 -14.60 14.99 41.56
C THR A 765 -14.38 15.80 40.28
N ALA A 766 -15.22 16.83 40.08
CA ALA A 766 -14.97 17.72 38.99
C ALA A 766 -13.62 18.41 39.17
N ILE A 767 -12.78 18.38 38.16
CA ILE A 767 -11.62 19.27 38.07
C ILE A 767 -12.21 20.68 37.95
N GLY A 768 -11.74 21.63 38.76
CA GLY A 768 -12.25 22.99 38.82
C GLY A 768 -12.01 23.83 37.58
N ALA A 769 -12.37 23.33 36.41
CA ALA A 769 -12.46 24.13 35.19
C ALA A 769 -13.83 24.83 35.18
N TRP A 770 -13.86 26.14 35.08
CA TRP A 770 -15.07 26.91 34.95
C TRP A 770 -15.99 26.36 33.88
N GLY A 771 -17.24 26.07 34.24
CA GLY A 771 -18.25 25.53 33.34
C GLY A 771 -18.41 24.00 33.35
N LEU A 772 -17.62 23.25 34.10
CA LEU A 772 -17.69 21.78 34.16
C LEU A 772 -18.27 21.23 35.48
N PHE A 773 -18.60 22.07 36.44
CA PHE A 773 -19.14 21.63 37.73
C PHE A 773 -20.34 22.47 38.23
N THR A 774 -21.18 21.85 39.02
CA THR A 774 -22.26 22.57 39.73
C THR A 774 -21.73 23.18 41.04
N TRP A 775 -22.06 24.45 41.32
CA TRP A 775 -21.68 25.11 42.56
C TRP A 775 -22.10 24.30 43.78
N GLY A 776 -21.15 23.99 44.62
CA GLY A 776 -21.37 23.20 45.83
C GLY A 776 -20.91 21.76 45.78
N ASP A 777 -20.64 21.21 44.59
CA ASP A 777 -20.20 19.81 44.44
C ASP A 777 -18.67 19.62 44.51
N VAL A 778 -17.90 20.72 44.51
CA VAL A 778 -16.43 20.68 44.52
C VAL A 778 -15.84 21.57 45.59
N PRO A 779 -14.96 21.03 46.45
CA PRO A 779 -14.19 21.87 47.37
C PRO A 779 -13.23 22.79 46.61
N TRP A 780 -13.18 24.07 46.99
CA TRP A 780 -12.25 25.02 46.43
C TRP A 780 -10.80 24.62 46.69
N GLY A 781 -10.00 24.59 45.64
CA GLY A 781 -8.57 24.78 45.78
C GLY A 781 -7.61 23.63 45.58
N ALA A 782 -8.03 22.37 45.37
CA ALA A 782 -7.12 21.35 44.93
C ALA A 782 -7.82 20.12 44.37
N SER A 783 -7.52 19.76 43.11
CA SER A 783 -7.71 18.38 42.66
C SER A 783 -6.78 17.47 43.49
N PRO A 784 -7.28 16.51 44.26
CA PRO A 784 -6.39 15.61 44.99
C PRO A 784 -5.52 14.84 43.96
N LEU A 785 -4.22 14.85 44.14
CA LEU A 785 -3.24 14.10 43.36
C LEU A 785 -3.55 12.59 43.29
N ARG A 786 -4.39 12.12 44.21
CA ARG A 786 -4.92 10.75 44.28
C ARG A 786 -6.30 10.75 44.90
N SER A 787 -7.21 10.04 44.26
CA SER A 787 -8.56 9.84 44.77
C SER A 787 -8.74 8.38 45.10
N ASN A 788 -9.35 8.10 46.28
CA ASN A 788 -9.76 6.78 46.70
C ASN A 788 -11.27 6.74 46.82
N ARG A 789 -11.90 6.00 45.90
CA ARG A 789 -13.36 5.86 45.87
C ARG A 789 -13.76 4.55 46.51
N ARG A 790 -14.28 4.63 47.72
CA ARG A 790 -14.81 3.47 48.44
C ARG A 790 -16.32 3.33 48.23
N GLN A 791 -16.73 2.13 47.78
CA GLN A 791 -18.12 1.81 47.56
C GLN A 791 -18.49 0.51 48.28
N TRP A 792 -19.65 0.50 48.92
CA TRP A 792 -20.23 -0.72 49.48
C TRP A 792 -20.76 -1.59 48.32
N ILE A 793 -20.48 -2.89 48.41
CA ILE A 793 -21.06 -3.89 47.52
C ILE A 793 -22.55 -4.06 47.86
N PRO A 794 -23.46 -4.07 46.89
CA PRO A 794 -24.88 -4.31 47.13
C PRO A 794 -25.12 -5.62 47.93
N ARG A 795 -26.06 -5.61 48.87
CA ARG A 795 -26.30 -6.74 49.79
C ARG A 795 -26.53 -8.08 49.08
N GLY A 796 -27.20 -8.06 47.93
CA GLY A 796 -27.44 -9.26 47.11
C GLY A 796 -26.18 -9.86 46.49
N LYS A 797 -25.09 -9.10 46.39
CA LYS A 797 -23.80 -9.53 45.79
C LYS A 797 -22.68 -9.73 46.82
N GLN A 798 -22.96 -9.45 48.11
CA GLN A 798 -21.95 -9.55 49.15
C GLN A 798 -21.52 -10.99 49.45
N ARG A 799 -22.42 -11.98 49.30
CA ARG A 799 -22.09 -13.39 49.47
C ARG A 799 -21.94 -14.07 48.13
N ALA A 800 -20.73 -14.48 47.82
CA ALA A 800 -20.41 -15.11 46.53
C ALA A 800 -19.13 -15.95 46.65
N SER A 801 -18.99 -16.97 45.84
CA SER A 801 -17.71 -17.63 45.62
C SER A 801 -16.86 -16.80 44.67
N GLU A 802 -17.54 -16.14 43.70
CA GLU A 802 -16.94 -15.31 42.68
C GLU A 802 -17.65 -13.97 42.56
N LEU A 803 -16.86 -12.88 42.50
CA LEU A 803 -17.34 -11.52 42.30
C LEU A 803 -16.75 -10.95 41.02
N LEU A 804 -17.64 -10.49 40.12
CA LEU A 804 -17.29 -9.74 38.94
C LEU A 804 -17.58 -8.26 39.18
N ILE A 805 -16.61 -7.42 38.80
CA ILE A 805 -16.73 -5.97 38.96
C ILE A 805 -16.52 -5.34 37.56
N SER A 806 -17.42 -4.43 37.18
CA SER A 806 -17.28 -3.63 35.95
C SER A 806 -17.26 -2.15 36.28
N PHE A 807 -16.37 -1.42 35.66
CA PHE A 807 -16.31 0.03 35.72
C PHE A 807 -16.60 0.59 34.33
N ARG A 808 -17.63 1.44 34.19
CA ARG A 808 -18.04 2.06 32.93
C ARG A 808 -18.08 3.58 33.10
N HIS A 809 -17.41 4.29 32.16
CA HIS A 809 -17.41 5.74 32.13
C HIS A 809 -17.75 6.24 30.72
N ARG A 810 -18.59 7.29 30.63
CA ARG A 810 -19.17 7.74 29.37
C ARG A 810 -19.10 9.25 29.17
N TYR A 811 -18.27 9.96 29.89
CA TYR A 811 -18.18 11.40 29.70
C TYR A 811 -16.96 11.74 28.87
N GLY A 812 -17.17 12.48 27.79
CA GLY A 812 -16.09 13.13 27.04
C GLY A 812 -15.36 14.15 27.91
N TYR A 813 -14.18 14.55 27.49
CA TYR A 813 -13.39 15.55 28.20
C TYR A 813 -12.91 15.13 29.60
N SER A 814 -12.67 13.85 29.80
CA SER A 814 -12.29 13.30 31.10
C SER A 814 -11.02 12.47 30.98
N ALA A 815 -9.93 12.97 31.52
CA ALA A 815 -8.66 12.24 31.67
C ALA A 815 -8.60 11.60 33.04
N TRP A 816 -8.95 10.35 33.17
CA TRP A 816 -8.79 9.62 34.42
C TRP A 816 -7.67 8.58 34.29
N GLN A 817 -7.02 8.28 35.41
CA GLN A 817 -6.00 7.22 35.52
C GLN A 817 -6.35 6.31 36.69
N LEU A 818 -6.82 5.09 36.38
CA LEU A 818 -7.15 4.07 37.38
C LEU A 818 -5.92 3.20 37.63
N GLN A 819 -5.44 3.19 38.88
CA GLN A 819 -4.25 2.42 39.30
C GLN A 819 -4.57 1.00 39.76
N GLY A 820 -5.80 0.71 40.09
CA GLY A 820 -6.24 -0.62 40.54
C GLY A 820 -7.47 -0.56 41.45
N VAL A 821 -7.86 -1.75 41.84
CA VAL A 821 -9.02 -1.98 42.68
C VAL A 821 -8.60 -2.77 43.91
N SER A 822 -9.10 -2.38 45.09
CA SER A 822 -8.94 -3.16 46.30
C SER A 822 -10.31 -3.65 46.79
N VAL A 823 -10.46 -4.95 47.02
CA VAL A 823 -11.69 -5.56 47.51
C VAL A 823 -11.45 -6.03 48.92
N THR A 824 -12.34 -5.61 49.82
CA THR A 824 -12.31 -6.02 51.24
C THR A 824 -13.38 -7.08 51.48
N GLY A 825 -12.98 -8.20 52.01
CA GLY A 825 -13.90 -9.30 52.32
C GLY A 825 -13.45 -10.16 53.49
N GLU A 826 -14.34 -11.01 53.94
CA GLU A 826 -14.07 -12.04 54.97
C GLU A 826 -14.24 -13.42 54.35
N GLY A 827 -13.35 -14.35 54.68
CA GLY A 827 -13.50 -15.74 54.28
C GLY A 827 -14.73 -16.36 54.99
N GLY A 828 -15.60 -17.01 54.23
CA GLY A 828 -16.70 -17.81 54.76
C GLY A 828 -16.19 -19.17 55.29
N SER A 829 -17.01 -19.87 56.01
CA SER A 829 -16.81 -21.29 56.31
C SER A 829 -17.08 -22.12 55.05
N GLU A 830 -16.37 -23.22 54.85
CA GLU A 830 -16.74 -24.21 53.84
C GLU A 830 -18.21 -24.54 53.95
N ASN A 831 -18.97 -24.31 52.90
CA ASN A 831 -20.35 -24.77 52.86
C ASN A 831 -20.33 -26.28 52.69
N THR A 832 -20.39 -27.00 53.76
CA THR A 832 -20.81 -28.40 53.71
C THR A 832 -22.27 -28.40 53.26
N THR A 833 -22.46 -28.54 51.96
CA THR A 833 -23.77 -28.82 51.37
C THR A 833 -24.31 -30.08 52.03
N ARG A 834 -25.38 -29.93 52.76
CA ARG A 834 -26.29 -31.05 53.06
C ARG A 834 -27.11 -31.34 51.78
#